data_6cb5d4f96fcfd9c96a439cbeff580737
#
_entry.id   6cb5d4f96fcfd9c96a439cbeff580737
#
_cell.length_a   1.000
_cell.length_b   1.000
_cell.length_c   1.000
_cell.angle_alpha   90.00
_cell.angle_beta   90.00
_cell.angle_gamma   90.00
#
_symmetry.space_group_name_H-M   'P 1'
#
loop_
_entity.id
_entity.type
_entity.pdbx_description
1 polymer ?
#
loop_
_entity_poly.entity_id
_entity_poly.type
_entity_poly.pdbx_seq_one_letter_code
_entity_poly.pdbx_strand_id
1 'polypeptide(L)'
;MLKRLIVLIAVLSGCSFAAELSLPTIFSDHMVLQRERAVPVWGKADPGVTVTVEFAGQKKTATAGTDGKWRIDLKPLEASAEPRALTVSAGDLRITVQDILVGEVWLCSGQSNMEMPMKGFKIPLENGAEAIAAANLPALRLYKTPKVAAGVPKEIIESSWTTCTPETAAEFSATAFYFGRKIQQDLNVPVGLLQSAWGGTRIEPWTPPCGFEGIDSLKEIHQQSQKLTELPKITQKEPSSLYNGMIYAHVPFAIRGAIWYQGEANHRENAMLYVDKTRALLNGWRKLWGYEFPYYFVQIAPFKYGEEDPSVLPAFWEAEAEIVKTIPKTGMAVINDVATLNDIHPTNKEAPGTRLALLAEANTYGMKVVSTGPVFQTLEKQGGKLKVIFSSAAGLTTRDGKAPDWFEVAGKEGGFKKAEAKIDGQAVIVQSGEVAEPVAVRFAWHKLATPNLMNGAGLPAAAFRAGDLSVEQTAAATEETPTSVKLPEANGFRIVYQLNIPETAAYATQAPKYIVDNSAKETAPFSRIAFYLELEKKDGTKQYAFAAMDAFTTDVKKAGVPVNASGARFMQKISNLTVRSNVPGVAPCTDSDGGNIEFWPGNYTPPNQQNIPEADPKKFDFGDSGNDKVPGYGCMQIHNWKEKQTVLAFNHWGGTTGPSDVGIGNAPQGMPDWTFSKNAADYTVRRLTVLVK
;
A
#
# COMPACT_ATOMS: atom_id res chain seq x y z
N MET A 1 -19.84 -89.70 0.87
CA MET A 1 -19.00 -88.46 0.93
C MET A 1 -19.43 -87.53 -0.15
N LEU A 2 -20.31 -86.60 0.19
CA LEU A 2 -20.95 -85.66 -0.75
C LEU A 2 -20.18 -84.34 -0.71
N LYS A 3 -19.42 -83.98 -1.74
CA LYS A 3 -18.74 -82.67 -1.84
C LYS A 3 -19.75 -81.61 -2.28
N ARG A 4 -20.09 -80.68 -1.37
CA ARG A 4 -20.86 -79.47 -1.70
C ARG A 4 -19.96 -78.46 -2.38
N LEU A 5 -20.31 -78.09 -3.59
CA LEU A 5 -19.70 -76.99 -4.36
C LEU A 5 -20.41 -75.69 -3.95
N ILE A 6 -19.70 -74.79 -3.28
CA ILE A 6 -20.22 -73.44 -2.95
C ILE A 6 -19.82 -72.51 -4.14
N VAL A 7 -20.82 -72.09 -4.89
CA VAL A 7 -20.65 -71.02 -5.92
C VAL A 7 -20.77 -69.68 -5.26
N LEU A 8 -19.65 -68.95 -5.19
CA LEU A 8 -19.62 -67.58 -4.68
C LEU A 8 -20.04 -66.64 -5.82
N ILE A 9 -21.26 -66.14 -5.78
CA ILE A 9 -21.75 -65.07 -6.68
C ILE A 9 -21.22 -63.76 -6.12
N ALA A 10 -20.20 -63.19 -6.74
CA ALA A 10 -19.75 -61.81 -6.48
C ALA A 10 -20.78 -60.85 -7.09
N VAL A 11 -21.62 -60.27 -6.25
CA VAL A 11 -22.47 -59.14 -6.63
C VAL A 11 -21.56 -57.90 -6.73
N LEU A 12 -21.15 -57.52 -7.94
CA LEU A 12 -20.57 -56.23 -8.25
C LEU A 12 -21.67 -55.19 -8.09
N SER A 13 -21.75 -54.60 -6.91
CA SER A 13 -22.50 -53.36 -6.70
C SER A 13 -21.82 -52.25 -7.48
N GLY A 14 -22.22 -52.03 -8.72
CA GLY A 14 -21.83 -50.85 -9.47
C GLY A 14 -22.33 -49.61 -8.74
N CYS A 15 -21.45 -48.87 -8.08
CA CYS A 15 -21.74 -47.49 -7.72
C CYS A 15 -22.04 -46.74 -9.01
N SER A 16 -23.31 -46.57 -9.33
CA SER A 16 -23.73 -45.63 -10.38
C SER A 16 -23.44 -44.23 -9.84
N PHE A 17 -22.27 -43.66 -10.18
CA PHE A 17 -22.07 -42.25 -10.00
C PHE A 17 -23.06 -41.53 -10.94
N ALA A 18 -23.80 -40.56 -10.39
CA ALA A 18 -24.64 -39.70 -11.23
C ALA A 18 -23.70 -38.98 -12.20
N ALA A 19 -24.05 -39.00 -13.49
CA ALA A 19 -23.29 -38.33 -14.51
C ALA A 19 -23.12 -36.82 -14.16
N GLU A 20 -21.91 -36.28 -14.24
CA GLU A 20 -21.59 -34.91 -13.87
C GLU A 20 -21.51 -34.01 -15.13
N LEU A 21 -22.13 -32.84 -15.08
CA LEU A 21 -21.85 -31.69 -15.94
C LEU A 21 -22.09 -30.43 -15.12
N SER A 22 -21.05 -29.60 -14.99
CA SER A 22 -21.16 -28.35 -14.22
C SER A 22 -20.36 -27.21 -14.82
N LEU A 23 -20.82 -25.99 -14.56
CA LEU A 23 -20.15 -24.73 -14.89
C LEU A 23 -19.86 -23.96 -13.62
N PRO A 24 -18.73 -23.20 -13.57
CA PRO A 24 -18.55 -22.18 -12.55
C PRO A 24 -19.70 -21.15 -12.57
N THR A 25 -20.03 -20.61 -11.41
CA THR A 25 -21.16 -19.68 -11.22
C THR A 25 -21.04 -18.36 -11.97
N ILE A 26 -19.83 -18.01 -12.45
CA ILE A 26 -19.64 -16.86 -13.34
C ILE A 26 -20.37 -17.04 -14.67
N PHE A 27 -20.67 -18.27 -15.09
CA PHE A 27 -21.55 -18.60 -16.22
C PHE A 27 -22.99 -18.73 -15.69
N SER A 28 -23.65 -17.61 -15.50
CA SER A 28 -25.05 -17.56 -15.06
C SER A 28 -25.86 -16.66 -15.98
N ASP A 29 -27.16 -16.74 -15.87
CA ASP A 29 -28.08 -15.86 -16.60
C ASP A 29 -27.69 -14.40 -16.42
N HIS A 30 -27.97 -13.57 -17.41
CA HIS A 30 -27.68 -12.14 -17.46
C HIS A 30 -26.19 -11.78 -17.63
N MET A 31 -25.27 -12.72 -17.85
CA MET A 31 -23.84 -12.43 -18.02
C MET A 31 -23.57 -11.63 -19.30
N VAL A 32 -22.41 -10.94 -19.28
CA VAL A 32 -21.81 -10.35 -20.50
C VAL A 32 -20.55 -11.13 -20.84
N LEU A 33 -20.43 -11.57 -22.10
CA LEU A 33 -19.20 -12.14 -22.64
C LEU A 33 -18.35 -11.07 -23.33
N GLN A 34 -17.04 -11.13 -23.14
CA GLN A 34 -16.12 -10.15 -23.72
C GLN A 34 -16.08 -10.25 -25.24
N ARG A 35 -16.34 -9.11 -25.94
CA ARG A 35 -16.20 -9.01 -27.40
C ARG A 35 -14.74 -8.96 -27.86
N GLU A 36 -14.49 -9.22 -29.16
CA GLU A 36 -13.20 -9.04 -29.85
C GLU A 36 -12.04 -9.84 -29.26
N ARG A 37 -12.35 -10.88 -28.51
CA ARG A 37 -11.37 -11.78 -27.87
C ARG A 37 -11.91 -13.19 -27.83
N ALA A 38 -11.00 -14.18 -27.80
CA ALA A 38 -11.40 -15.54 -27.52
C ALA A 38 -12.14 -15.61 -26.16
N VAL A 39 -13.24 -16.35 -26.12
CA VAL A 39 -14.08 -16.49 -24.93
C VAL A 39 -13.91 -17.88 -24.37
N PRO A 40 -13.15 -18.06 -23.29
CA PRO A 40 -13.04 -19.34 -22.59
C PRO A 40 -14.36 -19.70 -21.92
N VAL A 41 -14.81 -20.95 -22.14
CA VAL A 41 -15.91 -21.60 -21.41
C VAL A 41 -15.32 -22.87 -20.84
N TRP A 42 -15.50 -23.09 -19.54
CA TRP A 42 -14.91 -24.25 -18.85
C TRP A 42 -15.81 -24.77 -17.75
N GLY A 43 -15.54 -25.99 -17.31
CA GLY A 43 -16.29 -26.63 -16.24
C GLY A 43 -15.79 -28.04 -15.95
N LYS A 44 -16.66 -28.83 -15.37
CA LYS A 44 -16.41 -30.25 -15.07
C LYS A 44 -17.44 -31.14 -15.76
N ALA A 45 -17.00 -32.32 -16.14
CA ALA A 45 -17.82 -33.41 -16.67
C ALA A 45 -17.15 -34.76 -16.31
N ASP A 46 -17.83 -35.87 -16.51
CA ASP A 46 -17.21 -37.18 -16.32
C ASP A 46 -15.98 -37.34 -17.19
N PRO A 47 -14.88 -37.92 -16.66
CA PRO A 47 -13.64 -38.11 -17.42
C PRO A 47 -13.87 -38.83 -18.74
N GLY A 48 -13.28 -38.31 -19.82
CA GLY A 48 -13.36 -38.89 -21.15
C GLY A 48 -14.66 -38.56 -21.92
N VAL A 49 -15.63 -37.91 -21.31
CA VAL A 49 -16.88 -37.51 -21.99
C VAL A 49 -16.61 -36.30 -22.90
N THR A 50 -17.22 -36.30 -24.08
CA THR A 50 -17.18 -35.18 -25.00
C THR A 50 -18.22 -34.12 -24.56
N VAL A 51 -17.72 -32.91 -24.26
CA VAL A 51 -18.53 -31.73 -23.96
C VAL A 51 -18.68 -30.88 -25.20
N THR A 52 -19.89 -30.40 -25.46
CA THR A 52 -20.23 -29.49 -26.57
C THR A 52 -20.69 -28.17 -26.01
N VAL A 53 -20.14 -27.05 -26.51
CA VAL A 53 -20.58 -25.67 -26.23
C VAL A 53 -21.14 -25.07 -27.50
N GLU A 54 -22.37 -24.52 -27.41
CA GLU A 54 -23.06 -23.83 -28.49
C GLU A 54 -23.40 -22.39 -28.07
N PHE A 55 -22.93 -21.40 -28.83
CA PHE A 55 -23.24 -19.99 -28.60
C PHE A 55 -23.04 -19.16 -29.89
N ALA A 56 -23.96 -18.27 -30.17
CA ALA A 56 -23.87 -17.30 -31.29
C ALA A 56 -23.45 -17.94 -32.62
N GLY A 57 -24.09 -19.09 -33.00
CA GLY A 57 -23.79 -19.82 -34.23
C GLY A 57 -22.48 -20.64 -34.17
N GLN A 58 -21.71 -20.57 -33.12
CA GLN A 58 -20.54 -21.42 -32.92
C GLN A 58 -20.95 -22.70 -32.19
N LYS A 59 -20.40 -23.83 -32.66
CA LYS A 59 -20.49 -25.13 -31.99
C LYS A 59 -19.09 -25.71 -31.89
N LYS A 60 -18.62 -25.98 -30.66
CA LYS A 60 -17.29 -26.51 -30.39
C LYS A 60 -17.34 -27.63 -29.36
N THR A 61 -16.39 -28.54 -29.45
CA THR A 61 -16.29 -29.70 -28.56
C THR A 61 -14.91 -29.80 -27.91
N ALA A 62 -14.87 -30.39 -26.73
CA ALA A 62 -13.65 -30.83 -26.05
C ALA A 62 -13.94 -32.11 -25.27
N THR A 63 -12.94 -32.93 -25.02
CA THR A 63 -13.05 -34.09 -24.13
C THR A 63 -12.61 -33.72 -22.73
N ALA A 64 -13.40 -34.07 -21.71
CA ALA A 64 -13.02 -33.87 -20.32
C ALA A 64 -11.79 -34.71 -19.97
N GLY A 65 -10.83 -34.08 -19.29
CA GLY A 65 -9.60 -34.75 -18.85
C GLY A 65 -9.85 -35.82 -17.79
N THR A 66 -8.80 -36.51 -17.39
CA THR A 66 -8.85 -37.53 -16.32
C THR A 66 -9.25 -36.95 -14.96
N ASP A 67 -9.08 -35.63 -14.77
CA ASP A 67 -9.51 -34.84 -13.61
C ASP A 67 -10.94 -34.29 -13.74
N GLY A 68 -11.64 -34.66 -14.81
CA GLY A 68 -12.98 -34.19 -15.13
C GLY A 68 -13.06 -32.77 -15.67
N LYS A 69 -11.94 -32.03 -15.78
CA LYS A 69 -11.95 -30.64 -16.27
C LYS A 69 -11.98 -30.59 -17.79
N TRP A 70 -12.72 -29.60 -18.30
CA TRP A 70 -12.75 -29.29 -19.73
C TRP A 70 -12.69 -27.79 -19.95
N ARG A 71 -12.21 -27.36 -21.12
CA ARG A 71 -12.20 -25.97 -21.58
C ARG A 71 -12.38 -25.91 -23.07
N ILE A 72 -13.20 -24.97 -23.50
CA ILE A 72 -13.47 -24.65 -24.90
C ILE A 72 -13.33 -23.14 -25.08
N ASP A 73 -12.48 -22.73 -26.02
CA ASP A 73 -12.32 -21.31 -26.37
C ASP A 73 -13.18 -21.01 -27.61
N LEU A 74 -14.25 -20.23 -27.46
CA LEU A 74 -15.02 -19.70 -28.57
C LEU A 74 -14.17 -18.67 -29.33
N LYS A 75 -14.42 -18.54 -30.65
CA LYS A 75 -13.82 -17.46 -31.44
C LYS A 75 -14.30 -16.10 -30.95
N PRO A 76 -13.53 -15.02 -31.21
CA PRO A 76 -13.97 -13.66 -30.90
C PRO A 76 -15.40 -13.39 -31.35
N LEU A 77 -16.14 -12.70 -30.51
CA LEU A 77 -17.54 -12.32 -30.71
C LEU A 77 -17.65 -10.85 -31.06
N GLU A 78 -18.66 -10.49 -31.87
CA GLU A 78 -19.05 -9.10 -32.09
C GLU A 78 -20.00 -8.65 -30.98
N ALA A 79 -19.99 -7.35 -30.65
CA ALA A 79 -20.91 -6.77 -29.67
C ALA A 79 -22.36 -7.01 -30.04
N SER A 80 -23.20 -7.35 -29.06
CA SER A 80 -24.65 -7.53 -29.28
C SER A 80 -25.39 -7.29 -27.98
N ALA A 81 -26.37 -6.41 -28.03
CA ALA A 81 -27.35 -6.19 -26.98
C ALA A 81 -28.56 -7.13 -27.12
N GLU A 82 -28.59 -7.98 -28.15
CA GLU A 82 -29.62 -9.01 -28.33
C GLU A 82 -29.34 -10.18 -27.38
N PRO A 83 -30.29 -10.53 -26.50
CA PRO A 83 -30.12 -11.64 -25.56
C PRO A 83 -30.01 -13.01 -26.27
N ARG A 84 -29.02 -13.80 -25.91
CA ARG A 84 -28.78 -15.13 -26.47
C ARG A 84 -28.63 -16.16 -25.36
N ALA A 85 -28.76 -17.45 -25.72
CA ALA A 85 -28.53 -18.57 -24.82
C ALA A 85 -27.22 -19.27 -25.16
N LEU A 86 -26.44 -19.61 -24.11
CA LEU A 86 -25.30 -20.53 -24.17
C LEU A 86 -25.80 -21.93 -23.75
N THR A 87 -25.53 -22.92 -24.59
CA THR A 87 -25.84 -24.30 -24.25
C THR A 87 -24.55 -25.11 -24.09
N VAL A 88 -24.46 -25.86 -23.00
CA VAL A 88 -23.40 -26.83 -22.75
C VAL A 88 -24.01 -28.20 -22.59
N SER A 89 -23.52 -29.21 -23.33
CA SER A 89 -24.05 -30.58 -23.26
C SER A 89 -22.93 -31.62 -23.19
N ALA A 90 -23.20 -32.71 -22.46
CA ALA A 90 -22.32 -33.85 -22.32
C ALA A 90 -23.18 -35.11 -22.22
N GLY A 91 -23.20 -35.96 -23.25
CA GLY A 91 -24.20 -37.05 -23.34
C GLY A 91 -25.62 -36.50 -23.29
N ASP A 92 -26.40 -37.02 -22.39
CA ASP A 92 -27.81 -36.59 -22.16
C ASP A 92 -27.94 -35.36 -21.24
N LEU A 93 -26.84 -34.95 -20.59
CA LEU A 93 -26.82 -33.77 -19.70
C LEU A 93 -26.75 -32.50 -20.50
N ARG A 94 -27.51 -31.48 -20.04
CA ARG A 94 -27.59 -30.17 -20.68
C ARG A 94 -27.73 -29.05 -19.66
N ILE A 95 -26.91 -28.02 -19.80
CA ILE A 95 -27.01 -26.73 -19.08
C ILE A 95 -27.29 -25.65 -20.11
N THR A 96 -28.26 -24.78 -19.82
CA THR A 96 -28.55 -23.61 -20.66
C THR A 96 -28.50 -22.37 -19.79
N VAL A 97 -27.66 -21.40 -20.17
CA VAL A 97 -27.53 -20.08 -19.56
C VAL A 97 -28.23 -19.08 -20.46
N GLN A 98 -29.14 -18.28 -19.92
CA GLN A 98 -30.05 -17.41 -20.67
C GLN A 98 -29.61 -15.93 -20.58
N ASP A 99 -30.19 -15.10 -21.45
CA ASP A 99 -30.06 -13.64 -21.45
C ASP A 99 -28.59 -13.16 -21.44
N ILE A 100 -27.78 -13.73 -22.30
CA ILE A 100 -26.36 -13.40 -22.44
C ILE A 100 -26.18 -12.30 -23.48
N LEU A 101 -25.48 -11.24 -23.07
CA LEU A 101 -25.07 -10.16 -23.95
C LEU A 101 -23.60 -10.32 -24.34
N VAL A 102 -23.19 -9.66 -25.39
CA VAL A 102 -21.78 -9.58 -25.80
C VAL A 102 -21.33 -8.11 -25.81
N GLY A 103 -20.28 -7.80 -25.04
CA GLY A 103 -19.83 -6.42 -24.88
C GLY A 103 -18.48 -6.31 -24.18
N GLU A 104 -18.34 -5.36 -23.31
CA GLU A 104 -17.12 -5.08 -22.56
C GLU A 104 -17.23 -5.63 -21.12
N VAL A 105 -16.25 -6.40 -20.67
CA VAL A 105 -16.21 -6.92 -19.31
C VAL A 105 -15.02 -6.31 -18.56
N TRP A 106 -15.27 -5.73 -17.39
CA TRP A 106 -14.26 -5.08 -16.58
C TRP A 106 -14.24 -5.66 -15.16
N LEU A 107 -13.03 -6.01 -14.68
CA LEU A 107 -12.81 -6.35 -13.29
C LEU A 107 -12.69 -5.06 -12.47
N CYS A 108 -13.54 -4.91 -11.44
CA CYS A 108 -13.60 -3.75 -10.56
C CYS A 108 -13.15 -4.17 -9.17
N SER A 109 -11.90 -3.89 -8.79
CA SER A 109 -11.30 -4.42 -7.58
C SER A 109 -10.60 -3.33 -6.74
N GLY A 110 -10.31 -3.66 -5.48
CA GLY A 110 -9.68 -2.73 -4.53
C GLY A 110 -10.24 -2.84 -3.11
N GLN A 111 -10.21 -1.73 -2.37
CA GLN A 111 -10.69 -1.68 -0.99
C GLN A 111 -12.01 -0.90 -0.85
N SER A 112 -12.25 -0.31 0.31
CA SER A 112 -13.54 0.33 0.67
C SER A 112 -14.05 1.37 -0.33
N ASN A 113 -13.17 2.15 -0.95
CA ASN A 113 -13.56 3.14 -1.95
C ASN A 113 -14.01 2.52 -3.28
N MET A 114 -13.57 1.30 -3.63
CA MET A 114 -14.14 0.49 -4.71
C MET A 114 -15.37 -0.29 -4.22
N GLU A 115 -15.39 -0.74 -2.98
CA GLU A 115 -16.50 -1.50 -2.42
C GLU A 115 -17.77 -0.66 -2.19
N MET A 116 -17.61 0.62 -1.89
CA MET A 116 -18.68 1.53 -1.47
C MET A 116 -19.88 1.47 -2.40
N PRO A 117 -21.06 1.05 -1.90
CA PRO A 117 -22.25 0.90 -2.73
C PRO A 117 -22.83 2.28 -3.11
N MET A 118 -23.66 2.31 -4.15
CA MET A 118 -24.32 3.54 -4.62
C MET A 118 -25.17 4.21 -3.54
N LYS A 119 -25.73 3.47 -2.60
CA LYS A 119 -26.47 4.02 -1.44
C LYS A 119 -25.56 4.67 -0.39
N GLY A 120 -24.23 4.56 -0.55
CA GLY A 120 -23.23 4.97 0.45
C GLY A 120 -23.06 3.97 1.59
N PHE A 121 -22.13 4.26 2.51
CA PHE A 121 -22.01 3.51 3.77
C PHE A 121 -22.90 4.16 4.87
N LYS A 122 -22.33 5.10 5.62
CA LYS A 122 -23.05 5.86 6.66
C LYS A 122 -23.57 7.21 6.14
N ILE A 123 -22.85 7.77 5.17
CA ILE A 123 -23.16 9.06 4.55
C ILE A 123 -23.63 8.76 3.12
N PRO A 124 -24.76 9.32 2.67
CA PRO A 124 -25.20 9.22 1.29
C PRO A 124 -24.15 9.77 0.33
N LEU A 125 -24.08 9.20 -0.88
CA LEU A 125 -23.24 9.74 -1.94
C LEU A 125 -23.84 11.01 -2.52
N GLU A 126 -22.99 11.90 -2.95
CA GLU A 126 -23.37 13.03 -3.79
C GLU A 126 -24.04 12.52 -5.07
N ASN A 127 -25.22 13.03 -5.41
CA ASN A 127 -26.05 12.59 -6.53
C ASN A 127 -26.43 11.08 -6.52
N GLY A 128 -26.16 10.35 -5.43
CA GLY A 128 -26.36 8.90 -5.36
C GLY A 128 -27.81 8.48 -5.52
N ALA A 129 -28.73 9.16 -4.85
CA ALA A 129 -30.16 8.85 -4.91
C ALA A 129 -30.75 9.05 -6.32
N GLU A 130 -30.35 10.12 -7.00
CA GLU A 130 -30.78 10.42 -8.37
C GLU A 130 -30.21 9.39 -9.36
N ALA A 131 -28.93 9.05 -9.20
CA ALA A 131 -28.28 8.05 -10.04
C ALA A 131 -28.89 6.65 -9.85
N ILE A 132 -29.28 6.27 -8.63
CA ILE A 132 -30.00 5.03 -8.34
C ILE A 132 -31.36 5.05 -9.02
N ALA A 133 -32.16 6.12 -8.85
CA ALA A 133 -33.49 6.21 -9.45
C ALA A 133 -33.45 6.09 -10.99
N ALA A 134 -32.36 6.56 -11.62
CA ALA A 134 -32.13 6.49 -13.07
C ALA A 134 -31.47 5.18 -13.52
N ALA A 135 -31.17 4.22 -12.63
CA ALA A 135 -30.37 3.04 -12.93
C ALA A 135 -31.13 1.89 -13.60
N ASN A 136 -32.11 2.16 -14.44
CA ASN A 136 -32.72 1.14 -15.30
C ASN A 136 -31.94 0.99 -16.60
N LEU A 137 -30.83 0.23 -16.53
CA LEU A 137 -29.83 0.11 -17.60
C LEU A 137 -29.64 -1.37 -18.01
N PRO A 138 -30.55 -1.94 -18.83
CA PRO A 138 -30.55 -3.39 -19.12
C PRO A 138 -29.30 -3.86 -19.87
N ALA A 139 -28.56 -2.97 -20.53
CA ALA A 139 -27.29 -3.28 -21.18
C ALA A 139 -26.08 -3.21 -20.23
N LEU A 140 -26.29 -2.79 -18.98
CA LEU A 140 -25.30 -2.86 -17.91
C LEU A 140 -25.61 -4.06 -17.01
N ARG A 141 -24.64 -4.94 -16.79
CA ARG A 141 -24.79 -6.16 -16.00
C ARG A 141 -23.79 -6.18 -14.86
N LEU A 142 -24.23 -6.64 -13.71
CA LEU A 142 -23.53 -6.52 -12.44
C LEU A 142 -23.26 -7.90 -11.87
N TYR A 143 -22.01 -8.17 -11.50
CA TYR A 143 -21.62 -9.38 -10.76
C TYR A 143 -20.87 -8.96 -9.50
N LYS A 144 -21.34 -9.36 -8.34
CA LYS A 144 -20.74 -9.00 -7.05
C LYS A 144 -20.17 -10.22 -6.35
N THR A 145 -18.84 -10.28 -6.24
CA THR A 145 -18.12 -11.36 -5.57
C THR A 145 -18.30 -11.26 -4.06
N PRO A 146 -18.73 -12.34 -3.37
CA PRO A 146 -18.78 -12.38 -1.92
C PRO A 146 -17.38 -12.31 -1.31
N LYS A 147 -17.28 -11.79 -0.09
CA LYS A 147 -16.03 -11.63 0.64
C LYS A 147 -15.55 -12.95 1.22
N VAL A 148 -14.54 -13.54 0.64
CA VAL A 148 -13.93 -14.80 1.08
C VAL A 148 -12.41 -14.65 1.08
N ALA A 149 -11.78 -14.94 2.23
CA ALA A 149 -10.34 -15.14 2.32
C ALA A 149 -10.03 -16.64 2.38
N ALA A 150 -9.09 -17.13 1.58
CA ALA A 150 -8.82 -18.55 1.46
C ALA A 150 -7.33 -18.87 1.38
N GLY A 151 -6.92 -20.00 1.97
CA GLY A 151 -5.54 -20.50 1.91
C GLY A 151 -5.19 -21.14 0.57
N VAL A 152 -6.21 -21.63 -0.13
CA VAL A 152 -6.08 -22.24 -1.46
C VAL A 152 -7.06 -21.59 -2.44
N PRO A 153 -6.76 -21.59 -3.74
CA PRO A 153 -7.64 -21.06 -4.76
C PRO A 153 -9.03 -21.71 -4.73
N LYS A 154 -10.08 -20.89 -4.71
CA LYS A 154 -11.48 -21.33 -4.78
C LYS A 154 -11.93 -21.39 -6.24
N GLU A 155 -12.30 -22.57 -6.72
CA GLU A 155 -12.80 -22.75 -8.09
C GLU A 155 -14.24 -22.24 -8.25
N ILE A 156 -15.01 -22.20 -7.16
CA ILE A 156 -16.42 -21.81 -7.14
C ILE A 156 -16.63 -20.71 -6.12
N ILE A 157 -17.35 -19.68 -6.51
CA ILE A 157 -17.81 -18.58 -5.67
C ILE A 157 -19.32 -18.47 -5.89
N GLU A 158 -20.12 -18.57 -4.82
CA GLU A 158 -21.57 -18.45 -4.91
C GLU A 158 -22.02 -17.02 -5.18
N SER A 159 -22.21 -16.70 -6.44
CA SER A 159 -22.72 -15.42 -6.93
C SER A 159 -23.30 -15.60 -8.33
N SER A 160 -24.04 -14.61 -8.81
CA SER A 160 -24.62 -14.59 -10.15
C SER A 160 -24.63 -13.17 -10.73
N TRP A 161 -24.76 -13.10 -12.05
CA TRP A 161 -25.01 -11.85 -12.74
C TRP A 161 -26.43 -11.35 -12.49
N THR A 162 -26.58 -10.04 -12.46
CA THR A 162 -27.88 -9.36 -12.38
C THR A 162 -27.96 -8.25 -13.41
N THR A 163 -29.15 -7.91 -13.86
CA THR A 163 -29.40 -6.69 -14.63
C THR A 163 -29.27 -5.47 -13.74
N CYS A 164 -28.82 -4.33 -14.29
CA CYS A 164 -28.76 -3.07 -13.57
C CYS A 164 -30.16 -2.45 -13.48
N THR A 165 -30.73 -2.52 -12.28
CA THR A 165 -31.98 -1.85 -11.87
C THR A 165 -31.69 -0.91 -10.70
N PRO A 166 -32.61 -0.02 -10.32
CA PRO A 166 -32.44 0.79 -9.10
C PRO A 166 -32.06 -0.02 -7.86
N GLU A 167 -32.67 -1.20 -7.68
CA GLU A 167 -32.43 -2.07 -6.53
C GLU A 167 -31.03 -2.68 -6.56
N THR A 168 -30.60 -3.23 -7.71
CA THR A 168 -29.30 -3.89 -7.84
C THR A 168 -28.17 -2.86 -7.87
N ALA A 169 -28.36 -1.69 -8.48
CA ALA A 169 -27.39 -0.60 -8.50
C ALA A 169 -27.16 -0.02 -7.10
N ALA A 170 -28.20 0.14 -6.27
CA ALA A 170 -28.08 0.66 -4.91
C ALA A 170 -27.06 -0.11 -4.06
N GLU A 171 -26.95 -1.43 -4.27
CA GLU A 171 -26.06 -2.34 -3.53
C GLU A 171 -24.70 -2.58 -4.23
N PHE A 172 -24.51 -2.04 -5.42
CA PHE A 172 -23.30 -2.24 -6.22
C PHE A 172 -22.28 -1.10 -6.04
N SER A 173 -21.01 -1.36 -6.36
CA SER A 173 -19.93 -0.37 -6.33
C SER A 173 -20.29 0.91 -7.06
N ALA A 174 -20.28 2.03 -6.37
CA ALA A 174 -20.57 3.32 -6.99
C ALA A 174 -19.51 3.72 -8.04
N THR A 175 -18.23 3.56 -7.72
CA THR A 175 -17.15 3.85 -8.68
C THR A 175 -17.27 3.00 -9.93
N ALA A 176 -17.52 1.70 -9.78
CA ALA A 176 -17.71 0.79 -10.90
C ALA A 176 -18.99 1.11 -11.69
N PHE A 177 -20.09 1.46 -11.01
CA PHE A 177 -21.35 1.85 -11.67
C PHE A 177 -21.16 3.08 -12.58
N TYR A 178 -20.56 4.15 -12.07
CA TYR A 178 -20.33 5.36 -12.87
C TYR A 178 -19.36 5.11 -14.03
N PHE A 179 -18.32 4.30 -13.81
CA PHE A 179 -17.45 3.83 -14.89
C PHE A 179 -18.21 3.07 -15.97
N GLY A 180 -18.95 2.02 -15.58
CA GLY A 180 -19.67 1.17 -16.53
C GLY A 180 -20.80 1.89 -17.26
N ARG A 181 -21.54 2.77 -16.56
CA ARG A 181 -22.57 3.62 -17.16
C ARG A 181 -21.99 4.50 -18.29
N LYS A 182 -20.86 5.17 -18.02
CA LYS A 182 -20.22 6.02 -19.03
C LYS A 182 -19.69 5.20 -20.21
N ILE A 183 -19.00 4.10 -19.98
CA ILE A 183 -18.52 3.21 -21.06
C ILE A 183 -19.67 2.66 -21.89
N GLN A 184 -20.78 2.26 -21.25
CA GLN A 184 -21.97 1.77 -21.95
C GLN A 184 -22.60 2.84 -22.85
N GLN A 185 -22.71 4.06 -22.35
CA GLN A 185 -23.30 5.17 -23.08
C GLN A 185 -22.42 5.60 -24.27
N ASP A 186 -21.13 5.76 -24.05
CA ASP A 186 -20.24 6.35 -25.07
C ASP A 186 -19.83 5.34 -26.15
N LEU A 187 -19.74 4.05 -25.83
CA LEU A 187 -19.49 3.00 -26.82
C LEU A 187 -20.77 2.41 -27.42
N ASN A 188 -21.92 2.64 -26.80
CA ASN A 188 -23.21 2.03 -27.14
C ASN A 188 -23.13 0.48 -27.27
N VAL A 189 -22.48 -0.18 -26.31
CA VAL A 189 -22.33 -1.64 -26.23
C VAL A 189 -22.71 -2.12 -24.83
N PRO A 190 -23.11 -3.40 -24.66
CA PRO A 190 -23.30 -3.97 -23.33
C PRO A 190 -22.01 -3.91 -22.50
N VAL A 191 -22.16 -3.73 -21.18
CA VAL A 191 -21.05 -3.71 -20.23
C VAL A 191 -21.34 -4.63 -19.06
N GLY A 192 -20.39 -5.51 -18.75
CA GLY A 192 -20.39 -6.37 -17.56
C GLY A 192 -19.35 -5.90 -16.57
N LEU A 193 -19.75 -5.71 -15.33
CA LEU A 193 -18.89 -5.28 -14.22
C LEU A 193 -18.73 -6.41 -13.21
N LEU A 194 -17.49 -6.89 -13.05
CA LEU A 194 -17.12 -7.89 -12.05
C LEU A 194 -16.58 -7.17 -10.82
N GLN A 195 -17.41 -6.91 -9.81
CA GLN A 195 -16.97 -6.31 -8.55
C GLN A 195 -16.34 -7.37 -7.65
N SER A 196 -15.06 -7.17 -7.30
CA SER A 196 -14.32 -7.95 -6.30
C SER A 196 -13.51 -7.00 -5.42
N ALA A 197 -14.12 -6.52 -4.32
CA ALA A 197 -13.54 -5.50 -3.46
C ALA A 197 -13.85 -5.76 -1.98
N TRP A 198 -12.89 -5.39 -1.09
CA TRP A 198 -13.05 -5.55 0.36
C TRP A 198 -12.35 -4.41 1.12
N GLY A 199 -13.13 -3.67 1.91
CA GLY A 199 -12.66 -2.49 2.66
C GLY A 199 -11.54 -2.81 3.66
N GLY A 200 -10.59 -1.87 3.79
CA GLY A 200 -9.45 -1.97 4.71
C GLY A 200 -8.37 -2.96 4.28
N THR A 201 -8.40 -3.46 3.05
CA THR A 201 -7.41 -4.44 2.59
C THR A 201 -6.24 -3.77 1.88
N ARG A 202 -5.07 -4.35 2.04
CA ARG A 202 -3.84 -4.01 1.34
C ARG A 202 -3.82 -4.67 -0.05
N ILE A 203 -2.85 -4.31 -0.89
CA ILE A 203 -2.72 -4.87 -2.23
C ILE A 203 -2.21 -6.33 -2.24
N GLU A 204 -1.37 -6.72 -1.27
CA GLU A 204 -0.72 -8.02 -1.21
C GLU A 204 -1.70 -9.22 -1.15
N PRO A 205 -2.81 -9.16 -0.40
CA PRO A 205 -3.83 -10.21 -0.42
C PRO A 205 -4.45 -10.49 -1.79
N TRP A 206 -4.51 -9.50 -2.67
CA TRP A 206 -5.09 -9.61 -4.02
C TRP A 206 -4.11 -10.17 -5.06
N THR A 207 -2.82 -10.21 -4.71
CA THR A 207 -1.73 -10.62 -5.61
C THR A 207 -1.55 -12.13 -5.56
N PRO A 208 -1.57 -12.85 -6.71
CA PRO A 208 -1.28 -14.28 -6.73
C PRO A 208 0.20 -14.54 -6.41
N PRO A 209 0.57 -15.70 -5.82
CA PRO A 209 1.96 -16.01 -5.47
C PRO A 209 2.95 -15.82 -6.63
N CYS A 210 2.57 -16.23 -7.84
CA CYS A 210 3.42 -16.10 -9.04
C CYS A 210 3.66 -14.64 -9.47
N GLY A 211 2.94 -13.68 -8.91
CA GLY A 211 3.15 -12.27 -9.19
C GLY A 211 4.34 -11.67 -8.43
N PHE A 212 4.68 -12.24 -7.28
CA PHE A 212 5.82 -11.80 -6.46
C PHE A 212 7.17 -12.36 -6.95
N GLU A 213 7.14 -13.36 -7.84
CA GLU A 213 8.36 -14.01 -8.33
C GLU A 213 9.33 -13.01 -8.98
N GLY A 214 10.60 -13.08 -8.59
CA GLY A 214 11.67 -12.27 -9.18
C GLY A 214 11.71 -10.80 -8.76
N ILE A 215 10.90 -10.38 -7.78
CA ILE A 215 10.93 -9.02 -7.23
C ILE A 215 11.59 -9.08 -5.85
N ASP A 216 12.86 -8.69 -5.78
CA ASP A 216 13.68 -8.82 -4.57
C ASP A 216 13.10 -8.08 -3.35
N SER A 217 12.54 -6.89 -3.56
CA SER A 217 11.89 -6.10 -2.51
C SER A 217 10.65 -6.77 -1.90
N LEU A 218 10.09 -7.80 -2.55
CA LEU A 218 8.89 -8.53 -2.12
C LEU A 218 9.16 -9.99 -1.74
N LYS A 219 10.43 -10.39 -1.60
CA LYS A 219 10.83 -11.79 -1.33
C LYS A 219 10.16 -12.37 -0.08
N GLU A 220 10.07 -11.61 1.00
CA GLU A 220 9.42 -12.05 2.24
C GLU A 220 7.92 -12.24 2.06
N ILE A 221 7.26 -11.32 1.35
CA ILE A 221 5.82 -11.40 1.04
C ILE A 221 5.56 -12.63 0.16
N HIS A 222 6.45 -12.91 -0.80
CA HIS A 222 6.36 -14.13 -1.62
C HIS A 222 6.44 -15.39 -0.77
N GLN A 223 7.40 -15.48 0.16
CA GLN A 223 7.53 -16.62 1.06
C GLN A 223 6.28 -16.80 1.95
N GLN A 224 5.71 -15.71 2.45
CA GLN A 224 4.46 -15.73 3.23
C GLN A 224 3.29 -16.26 2.38
N SER A 225 3.17 -15.83 1.14
CA SER A 225 2.11 -16.27 0.23
C SER A 225 2.16 -17.78 -0.07
N GLN A 226 3.36 -18.37 -0.10
CA GLN A 226 3.57 -19.80 -0.31
C GLN A 226 3.22 -20.66 0.91
N LYS A 227 3.26 -20.08 2.12
CA LYS A 227 2.98 -20.76 3.39
C LYS A 227 1.56 -20.52 3.91
N LEU A 228 0.69 -19.98 3.09
CA LEU A 228 -0.66 -19.58 3.50
C LEU A 228 -1.47 -20.73 4.11
N THR A 229 -1.31 -21.95 3.59
CA THR A 229 -1.99 -23.15 4.09
C THR A 229 -1.49 -23.65 5.45
N GLU A 230 -0.32 -23.18 5.90
CA GLU A 230 0.26 -23.53 7.21
C GLU A 230 -0.33 -22.68 8.34
N LEU A 231 -1.08 -21.62 8.02
CA LEU A 231 -1.66 -20.72 9.00
C LEU A 231 -2.90 -21.34 9.69
N PRO A 232 -3.05 -21.19 11.00
CA PRO A 232 -4.20 -21.73 11.73
C PRO A 232 -5.52 -21.01 11.39
N LYS A 233 -5.44 -19.78 10.92
CA LYS A 233 -6.56 -18.96 10.49
C LYS A 233 -6.12 -18.03 9.37
N ILE A 234 -6.94 -17.96 8.32
CA ILE A 234 -6.70 -17.10 7.17
C ILE A 234 -7.74 -15.98 7.19
N THR A 235 -7.24 -14.75 7.04
CA THR A 235 -8.06 -13.55 7.00
C THR A 235 -7.79 -12.77 5.70
N GLN A 236 -8.40 -11.61 5.54
CA GLN A 236 -8.17 -10.73 4.40
C GLN A 236 -6.82 -9.98 4.43
N LYS A 237 -5.94 -10.28 5.40
CA LYS A 237 -4.66 -9.58 5.57
C LYS A 237 -3.47 -10.34 4.98
N GLU A 238 -3.58 -11.65 4.90
CA GLU A 238 -2.48 -12.50 4.44
C GLU A 238 -2.26 -12.36 2.92
N PRO A 239 -1.00 -12.29 2.45
CA PRO A 239 -0.70 -12.24 1.02
C PRO A 239 -1.38 -13.37 0.26
N SER A 240 -1.97 -13.06 -0.89
CA SER A 240 -2.71 -13.99 -1.78
C SER A 240 -4.03 -14.55 -1.25
N SER A 241 -4.46 -14.23 -0.03
CA SER A 241 -5.69 -14.80 0.55
C SER A 241 -6.95 -14.37 -0.19
N LEU A 242 -7.01 -13.13 -0.67
CA LEU A 242 -8.14 -12.60 -1.43
C LEU A 242 -8.06 -12.98 -2.92
N TYR A 243 -6.86 -13.09 -3.47
CA TYR A 243 -6.69 -13.72 -4.77
C TYR A 243 -7.30 -15.12 -4.76
N ASN A 244 -6.94 -15.96 -3.80
CA ASN A 244 -7.47 -17.30 -3.65
C ASN A 244 -9.00 -17.34 -3.49
N GLY A 245 -9.54 -16.43 -2.70
CA GLY A 245 -10.97 -16.45 -2.33
C GLY A 245 -11.89 -15.67 -3.26
N MET A 246 -11.38 -14.65 -3.97
CA MET A 246 -12.23 -13.67 -4.65
C MET A 246 -11.83 -13.37 -6.11
N ILE A 247 -10.64 -13.79 -6.56
CA ILE A 247 -10.17 -13.52 -7.93
C ILE A 247 -10.04 -14.81 -8.75
N TYR A 248 -9.48 -15.86 -8.16
CA TYR A 248 -9.15 -17.09 -8.88
C TYR A 248 -10.34 -17.71 -9.63
N ALA A 249 -11.53 -17.72 -9.02
CA ALA A 249 -12.72 -18.28 -9.65
C ALA A 249 -13.19 -17.53 -10.92
N HIS A 250 -12.70 -16.33 -11.14
CA HIS A 250 -12.97 -15.55 -12.36
C HIS A 250 -11.98 -15.84 -13.49
N VAL A 251 -10.84 -16.47 -13.18
CA VAL A 251 -9.82 -16.81 -14.17
C VAL A 251 -10.19 -18.13 -14.86
N PRO A 252 -10.19 -18.20 -16.19
CA PRO A 252 -9.78 -17.22 -17.20
C PRO A 252 -10.96 -16.50 -17.90
N PHE A 253 -12.05 -16.15 -17.21
CA PHE A 253 -13.16 -15.42 -17.84
C PHE A 253 -12.65 -14.17 -18.56
N ALA A 254 -12.94 -14.03 -19.85
CA ALA A 254 -12.34 -12.98 -20.65
C ALA A 254 -12.79 -11.60 -20.17
N ILE A 255 -11.83 -10.70 -19.93
CA ILE A 255 -12.05 -9.31 -19.53
C ILE A 255 -11.37 -8.36 -20.50
N ARG A 256 -11.88 -7.13 -20.65
CA ARG A 256 -11.19 -6.05 -21.35
C ARG A 256 -10.02 -5.53 -20.54
N GLY A 257 -10.24 -5.31 -19.25
CA GLY A 257 -9.27 -4.73 -18.35
C GLY A 257 -9.72 -4.74 -16.89
N ALA A 258 -8.98 -4.06 -16.05
CA ALA A 258 -9.30 -3.89 -14.64
C ALA A 258 -9.31 -2.40 -14.25
N ILE A 259 -10.24 -2.04 -13.35
CA ILE A 259 -10.21 -0.77 -12.64
C ILE A 259 -9.96 -1.03 -11.16
N TRP A 260 -9.17 -0.16 -10.52
CA TRP A 260 -8.67 -0.36 -9.17
C TRP A 260 -8.81 0.89 -8.30
N TYR A 261 -9.28 0.73 -7.07
CA TYR A 261 -9.30 1.81 -6.11
C TYR A 261 -8.86 1.30 -4.73
N GLN A 262 -7.58 1.47 -4.44
CA GLN A 262 -6.92 1.01 -3.22
C GLN A 262 -5.58 1.74 -3.07
N GLY A 263 -5.13 1.96 -1.87
CA GLY A 263 -3.86 2.59 -1.52
C GLY A 263 -3.84 2.98 -0.06
N GLU A 264 -5.00 3.33 0.50
CA GLU A 264 -5.16 3.89 1.85
C GLU A 264 -4.65 2.93 2.94
N ALA A 265 -4.70 1.61 2.70
CA ALA A 265 -4.15 0.61 3.63
C ALA A 265 -2.63 0.40 3.48
N ASN A 266 -2.00 0.93 2.42
CA ASN A 266 -0.57 0.79 2.13
C ASN A 266 0.22 2.10 2.29
N HIS A 267 -0.40 3.27 2.34
CA HIS A 267 0.26 4.57 2.20
C HIS A 267 1.34 4.88 3.27
N ARG A 268 1.28 4.21 4.44
CA ARG A 268 2.20 4.44 5.56
C ARG A 268 3.53 3.68 5.47
N GLU A 269 3.70 2.85 4.49
CA GLU A 269 4.97 2.16 4.26
C GLU A 269 5.86 2.94 3.28
N ASN A 270 7.05 2.40 2.98
CA ASN A 270 7.86 2.98 1.92
C ASN A 270 7.02 3.12 0.64
N ALA A 271 6.73 4.34 0.24
CA ALA A 271 5.84 4.64 -0.87
C ALA A 271 6.25 3.93 -2.17
N MET A 272 7.56 3.89 -2.48
CA MET A 272 8.06 3.25 -3.70
C MET A 272 7.87 1.73 -3.73
N LEU A 273 7.71 1.09 -2.56
CA LEU A 273 7.38 -0.33 -2.48
C LEU A 273 5.99 -0.63 -3.08
N TYR A 274 5.08 0.36 -3.09
CA TYR A 274 3.77 0.20 -3.70
C TYR A 274 3.84 0.06 -5.23
N VAL A 275 4.85 0.64 -5.87
CA VAL A 275 5.12 0.43 -7.32
C VAL A 275 5.45 -1.04 -7.58
N ASP A 276 6.35 -1.63 -6.78
CA ASP A 276 6.71 -3.04 -6.92
C ASP A 276 5.54 -3.97 -6.61
N LYS A 277 4.73 -3.66 -5.60
CA LYS A 277 3.51 -4.41 -5.27
C LYS A 277 2.47 -4.35 -6.38
N THR A 278 2.29 -3.19 -7.01
CA THR A 278 1.40 -3.06 -8.17
C THR A 278 1.94 -3.83 -9.36
N ARG A 279 3.26 -3.81 -9.58
CA ARG A 279 3.91 -4.64 -10.59
C ARG A 279 3.67 -6.13 -10.33
N ALA A 280 3.80 -6.57 -9.08
CA ALA A 280 3.51 -7.95 -8.68
C ALA A 280 2.06 -8.35 -8.96
N LEU A 281 1.11 -7.49 -8.57
CA LEU A 281 -0.32 -7.71 -8.85
C LEU A 281 -0.56 -7.92 -10.35
N LEU A 282 -0.06 -7.02 -11.17
CA LEU A 282 -0.28 -7.05 -12.63
C LEU A 282 0.45 -8.18 -13.32
N ASN A 283 1.70 -8.46 -12.95
CA ASN A 283 2.45 -9.61 -13.46
C ASN A 283 1.67 -10.91 -13.19
N GLY A 284 1.17 -11.07 -11.97
CA GLY A 284 0.42 -12.24 -11.58
C GLY A 284 -0.93 -12.36 -12.31
N TRP A 285 -1.73 -11.30 -12.30
CA TRP A 285 -3.03 -11.32 -12.98
C TRP A 285 -2.89 -11.54 -14.49
N ARG A 286 -2.02 -10.78 -15.17
CA ARG A 286 -1.78 -10.91 -16.62
C ARG A 286 -1.26 -12.29 -17.00
N LYS A 287 -0.36 -12.89 -16.18
CA LYS A 287 0.13 -14.26 -16.35
C LYS A 287 -1.01 -15.28 -16.31
N LEU A 288 -1.94 -15.13 -15.35
CA LEU A 288 -3.07 -16.06 -15.17
C LEU A 288 -4.14 -15.92 -16.25
N TRP A 289 -4.44 -14.70 -16.69
CA TRP A 289 -5.33 -14.48 -17.83
C TRP A 289 -4.70 -14.83 -19.19
N GLY A 290 -3.37 -14.91 -19.25
CA GLY A 290 -2.62 -15.26 -20.47
C GLY A 290 -2.47 -14.12 -21.47
N TYR A 291 -2.79 -12.87 -21.08
CA TYR A 291 -2.61 -11.69 -21.91
C TYR A 291 -2.48 -10.41 -21.08
N GLU A 292 -1.86 -9.40 -21.69
CA GLU A 292 -1.78 -8.08 -21.12
C GLU A 292 -3.09 -7.31 -21.35
N PHE A 293 -3.72 -6.89 -20.28
CA PHE A 293 -4.88 -6.02 -20.28
C PHE A 293 -4.57 -4.67 -19.60
N PRO A 294 -5.33 -3.59 -19.92
CA PRO A 294 -5.19 -2.30 -19.27
C PRO A 294 -5.64 -2.34 -17.81
N TYR A 295 -4.96 -1.53 -17.00
CA TYR A 295 -5.24 -1.35 -15.59
C TYR A 295 -5.30 0.15 -15.27
N TYR A 296 -6.47 0.62 -14.90
CA TYR A 296 -6.70 2.01 -14.55
C TYR A 296 -7.02 2.11 -13.06
N PHE A 297 -6.38 3.05 -12.38
CA PHE A 297 -6.53 3.16 -10.94
C PHE A 297 -6.79 4.59 -10.51
N VAL A 298 -7.40 4.72 -9.32
CA VAL A 298 -7.68 6.01 -8.69
C VAL A 298 -6.54 6.35 -7.75
N GLN A 299 -5.95 7.54 -7.88
CA GLN A 299 -5.07 8.12 -6.87
C GLN A 299 -5.86 8.30 -5.57
N ILE A 300 -5.33 7.83 -4.43
CA ILE A 300 -6.05 7.98 -3.16
C ILE A 300 -6.25 9.45 -2.79
N ALA A 301 -7.42 9.75 -2.20
CA ALA A 301 -7.83 11.12 -1.91
C ALA A 301 -7.02 11.76 -0.78
N PRO A 302 -6.89 13.10 -0.76
CA PRO A 302 -6.48 13.84 0.42
C PRO A 302 -7.36 13.51 1.62
N PHE A 303 -6.73 13.27 2.79
CA PHE A 303 -7.46 12.96 4.01
C PHE A 303 -6.63 13.30 5.26
N LYS A 304 -7.32 13.66 6.35
CA LYS A 304 -6.70 13.96 7.64
C LYS A 304 -6.34 12.68 8.39
N TYR A 305 -5.17 12.10 8.07
CA TYR A 305 -4.63 10.90 8.73
C TYR A 305 -4.05 11.21 10.13
N GLY A 306 -4.83 11.85 11.01
CA GLY A 306 -4.35 12.20 12.35
C GLY A 306 -3.07 13.05 12.32
N GLU A 307 -2.16 12.77 13.25
CA GLU A 307 -0.88 13.48 13.41
C GLU A 307 0.23 12.96 12.47
N GLU A 308 -0.11 12.21 11.44
CA GLU A 308 0.85 11.75 10.44
C GLU A 308 1.52 12.93 9.74
N ASP A 309 2.84 12.79 9.45
CA ASP A 309 3.62 13.78 8.71
C ASP A 309 2.88 14.17 7.41
N PRO A 310 2.66 15.45 7.15
CA PRO A 310 1.93 15.91 5.98
C PRO A 310 2.49 15.44 4.64
N SER A 311 3.77 15.09 4.56
CA SER A 311 4.45 14.66 3.34
C SER A 311 4.29 13.17 3.01
N VAL A 312 3.80 12.34 3.93
CA VAL A 312 3.66 10.89 3.72
C VAL A 312 2.69 10.58 2.58
N LEU A 313 1.52 11.20 2.59
CA LEU A 313 0.54 10.99 1.53
C LEU A 313 1.00 11.52 0.16
N PRO A 314 1.55 12.74 0.02
CA PRO A 314 2.12 13.17 -1.26
C PRO A 314 3.25 12.29 -1.79
N ALA A 315 4.09 11.73 -0.93
CA ALA A 315 5.11 10.76 -1.35
C ALA A 315 4.47 9.48 -1.91
N PHE A 316 3.34 9.06 -1.38
CA PHE A 316 2.56 7.95 -1.92
C PHE A 316 1.93 8.30 -3.27
N TRP A 317 1.40 9.52 -3.45
CA TRP A 317 0.90 10.00 -4.75
C TRP A 317 2.01 10.04 -5.82
N GLU A 318 3.23 10.39 -5.42
CA GLU A 318 4.39 10.34 -6.33
C GLU A 318 4.70 8.89 -6.76
N ALA A 319 4.60 7.92 -5.85
CA ALA A 319 4.72 6.50 -6.19
C ALA A 319 3.56 6.01 -7.07
N GLU A 320 2.33 6.45 -6.83
CA GLU A 320 1.19 6.17 -7.72
C GLU A 320 1.42 6.74 -9.14
N ALA A 321 1.97 7.94 -9.25
CA ALA A 321 2.34 8.52 -10.55
C ALA A 321 3.49 7.75 -11.24
N GLU A 322 4.42 7.17 -10.46
CA GLU A 322 5.52 6.37 -10.99
C GLU A 322 5.04 5.03 -11.58
N ILE A 323 3.92 4.46 -11.09
CA ILE A 323 3.27 3.29 -11.67
C ILE A 323 2.96 3.55 -13.15
N VAL A 324 2.39 4.70 -13.48
CA VAL A 324 2.00 5.04 -14.87
C VAL A 324 3.21 5.15 -15.78
N LYS A 325 4.37 5.60 -15.26
CA LYS A 325 5.60 5.73 -16.04
C LYS A 325 6.31 4.39 -16.28
N THR A 326 6.21 3.45 -15.32
CA THR A 326 7.09 2.26 -15.28
C THR A 326 6.36 0.95 -15.56
N ILE A 327 5.03 0.92 -15.53
CA ILE A 327 4.23 -0.27 -15.78
C ILE A 327 3.34 -0.04 -17.02
N PRO A 328 3.50 -0.82 -18.09
CA PRO A 328 2.76 -0.59 -19.33
C PRO A 328 1.26 -0.82 -19.17
N LYS A 329 0.48 -0.12 -20.00
CA LYS A 329 -1.00 -0.18 -20.04
C LYS A 329 -1.66 0.18 -18.71
N THR A 330 -1.09 1.16 -17.98
CA THR A 330 -1.67 1.72 -16.77
C THR A 330 -2.10 3.17 -16.97
N GLY A 331 -2.98 3.65 -16.11
CA GLY A 331 -3.43 5.06 -16.10
C GLY A 331 -4.02 5.41 -14.75
N MET A 332 -3.85 6.67 -14.32
CA MET A 332 -4.24 7.16 -13.01
C MET A 332 -5.33 8.24 -13.11
N ALA A 333 -6.41 8.03 -12.40
CA ALA A 333 -7.48 9.03 -12.21
C ALA A 333 -7.19 9.84 -10.94
N VAL A 334 -6.82 11.11 -11.10
CA VAL A 334 -6.56 12.05 -9.99
C VAL A 334 -7.88 12.58 -9.45
N ILE A 335 -8.04 12.64 -8.12
CA ILE A 335 -9.29 13.05 -7.45
C ILE A 335 -9.06 14.01 -6.26
N ASN A 336 -7.95 14.71 -6.23
CA ASN A 336 -7.61 15.65 -5.15
C ASN A 336 -8.55 16.86 -5.06
N ASP A 337 -9.39 17.09 -6.06
CA ASP A 337 -10.40 18.14 -6.15
C ASP A 337 -11.77 17.76 -5.56
N VAL A 338 -12.03 16.47 -5.31
CA VAL A 338 -13.32 15.96 -4.78
C VAL A 338 -13.17 15.23 -3.44
N ALA A 339 -12.09 15.49 -2.72
CA ALA A 339 -11.81 14.91 -1.42
C ALA A 339 -12.78 15.36 -0.33
N THR A 340 -13.10 14.48 0.61
CA THR A 340 -13.77 14.78 1.87
C THR A 340 -12.74 14.69 2.99
N LEU A 341 -12.12 15.83 3.40
CA LEU A 341 -10.92 15.83 4.24
C LEU A 341 -11.09 15.16 5.62
N ASN A 342 -12.31 15.05 6.12
CA ASN A 342 -12.64 14.41 7.41
C ASN A 342 -13.24 13.01 7.26
N ASP A 343 -13.41 12.52 6.04
CA ASP A 343 -13.80 11.13 5.73
C ASP A 343 -12.89 10.57 4.64
N ILE A 344 -12.28 9.42 4.92
CA ILE A 344 -11.42 8.70 3.98
C ILE A 344 -12.17 8.21 2.72
N HIS A 345 -13.50 8.31 2.76
CA HIS A 345 -14.41 7.91 1.69
C HIS A 345 -15.06 9.14 1.06
N PRO A 346 -14.47 9.77 0.03
CA PRO A 346 -15.11 10.85 -0.68
C PRO A 346 -16.53 10.47 -1.14
N THR A 347 -17.50 11.34 -0.86
CA THR A 347 -18.90 11.10 -1.23
C THR A 347 -19.16 11.23 -2.73
N ASN A 348 -18.31 11.97 -3.44
CA ASN A 348 -18.35 12.04 -4.89
C ASN A 348 -17.67 10.80 -5.51
N LYS A 349 -18.47 9.82 -5.92
CA LYS A 349 -18.00 8.62 -6.65
C LYS A 349 -18.16 8.71 -8.15
N GLU A 350 -18.87 9.73 -8.64
CA GLU A 350 -19.03 9.99 -10.06
C GLU A 350 -17.71 10.44 -10.71
N ALA A 351 -16.97 11.34 -10.07
CA ALA A 351 -15.70 11.82 -10.57
C ALA A 351 -14.66 10.69 -10.76
N PRO A 352 -14.32 9.84 -9.76
CA PRO A 352 -13.40 8.74 -9.99
C PRO A 352 -13.90 7.74 -11.04
N GLY A 353 -15.18 7.37 -11.04
CA GLY A 353 -15.74 6.46 -12.04
C GLY A 353 -15.66 7.01 -13.46
N THR A 354 -16.05 8.26 -13.66
CA THR A 354 -15.99 8.96 -14.96
C THR A 354 -14.55 9.12 -15.44
N ARG A 355 -13.60 9.50 -14.54
CA ARG A 355 -12.19 9.67 -14.91
C ARG A 355 -11.51 8.35 -15.27
N LEU A 356 -11.87 7.25 -14.61
CA LEU A 356 -11.44 5.91 -15.03
C LEU A 356 -12.00 5.55 -16.43
N ALA A 357 -13.25 5.92 -16.73
CA ALA A 357 -13.84 5.70 -18.04
C ALA A 357 -13.14 6.52 -19.12
N LEU A 358 -12.82 7.81 -18.88
CA LEU A 358 -12.04 8.62 -19.80
C LEU A 358 -10.68 8.00 -20.13
N LEU A 359 -10.00 7.41 -19.14
CA LEU A 359 -8.76 6.68 -19.38
C LEU A 359 -8.96 5.46 -20.28
N ALA A 360 -10.05 4.70 -20.08
CA ALA A 360 -10.39 3.58 -20.93
C ALA A 360 -10.76 4.02 -22.35
N GLU A 361 -11.56 5.06 -22.50
CA GLU A 361 -11.95 5.65 -23.79
C GLU A 361 -10.73 6.07 -24.61
N ALA A 362 -9.80 6.82 -24.00
CA ALA A 362 -8.61 7.27 -24.69
C ALA A 362 -7.64 6.12 -25.01
N ASN A 363 -7.28 5.32 -23.99
CA ASN A 363 -6.13 4.42 -24.09
C ASN A 363 -6.50 2.98 -24.51
N THR A 364 -7.76 2.55 -24.31
CA THR A 364 -8.22 1.21 -24.70
C THR A 364 -9.04 1.26 -25.99
N TYR A 365 -9.91 2.26 -26.11
CA TYR A 365 -10.85 2.36 -27.24
C TYR A 365 -10.40 3.35 -28.30
N GLY A 366 -9.30 4.09 -28.07
CA GLY A 366 -8.73 5.03 -29.07
C GLY A 366 -9.61 6.25 -29.37
N MET A 367 -10.51 6.60 -28.46
CA MET A 367 -11.37 7.76 -28.61
C MET A 367 -10.57 9.05 -28.40
N LYS A 368 -10.93 10.10 -29.14
CA LYS A 368 -10.29 11.42 -29.01
C LYS A 368 -10.89 12.22 -27.87
N VAL A 369 -10.60 11.79 -26.63
CA VAL A 369 -11.04 12.45 -25.39
C VAL A 369 -9.85 12.84 -24.53
N VAL A 370 -10.00 13.93 -23.76
CA VAL A 370 -8.99 14.30 -22.74
C VAL A 370 -9.21 13.43 -21.52
N SER A 371 -8.24 12.60 -21.18
CA SER A 371 -8.37 11.59 -20.12
C SER A 371 -7.53 11.85 -18.88
N THR A 372 -6.59 12.82 -18.94
CA THR A 372 -5.71 13.17 -17.81
C THR A 372 -5.70 14.68 -17.61
N GLY A 373 -5.53 15.10 -16.35
CA GLY A 373 -5.26 16.49 -16.00
C GLY A 373 -3.83 16.91 -16.34
N PRO A 374 -3.40 18.12 -15.95
CA PRO A 374 -2.04 18.57 -16.15
C PRO A 374 -1.03 17.66 -15.47
N VAL A 375 -0.05 17.17 -16.22
CA VAL A 375 1.06 16.34 -15.71
C VAL A 375 2.35 17.15 -15.84
N PHE A 376 3.11 17.24 -14.76
CA PHE A 376 4.43 17.89 -14.77
C PHE A 376 5.30 17.30 -15.90
N GLN A 377 5.90 18.18 -16.70
CA GLN A 377 6.75 17.80 -17.83
C GLN A 377 8.20 18.26 -17.63
N THR A 378 8.41 19.56 -17.39
CA THR A 378 9.74 20.13 -17.21
C THR A 378 9.71 21.41 -16.39
N LEU A 379 10.88 21.79 -15.87
CA LEU A 379 11.11 22.95 -15.05
C LEU A 379 12.16 23.85 -15.71
N GLU A 380 11.86 25.12 -15.89
CA GLU A 380 12.79 26.12 -16.41
C GLU A 380 13.04 27.20 -15.37
N LYS A 381 14.31 27.63 -15.22
CA LYS A 381 14.68 28.74 -14.36
C LYS A 381 14.60 30.05 -15.16
N GLN A 382 13.89 31.04 -14.63
CA GLN A 382 13.72 32.36 -15.24
C GLN A 382 14.05 33.44 -14.22
N GLY A 383 15.35 33.74 -14.06
CA GLY A 383 15.81 34.66 -13.02
C GLY A 383 15.39 34.16 -11.62
N GLY A 384 14.76 35.01 -10.80
CA GLY A 384 14.26 34.69 -9.48
C GLY A 384 12.95 33.88 -9.48
N LYS A 385 12.56 33.25 -10.58
CA LYS A 385 11.30 32.48 -10.75
C LYS A 385 11.56 31.12 -11.36
N LEU A 386 10.60 30.22 -11.20
CA LEU A 386 10.56 28.94 -11.91
C LEU A 386 9.34 28.90 -12.82
N LYS A 387 9.54 28.43 -14.06
CA LYS A 387 8.44 28.11 -15.00
C LYS A 387 8.22 26.61 -15.00
N VAL A 388 7.07 26.20 -14.51
CA VAL A 388 6.61 24.80 -14.46
C VAL A 388 5.79 24.52 -15.69
N ILE A 389 6.25 23.65 -16.58
CA ILE A 389 5.60 23.29 -17.83
C ILE A 389 4.86 21.96 -17.65
N PHE A 390 3.62 21.89 -18.13
CA PHE A 390 2.79 20.72 -18.03
C PHE A 390 2.45 20.16 -19.43
N SER A 391 2.39 18.84 -19.53
CA SER A 391 1.66 18.15 -20.60
C SER A 391 0.18 18.02 -20.23
N SER A 392 -0.68 17.65 -21.17
CA SER A 392 -2.14 17.55 -20.99
C SER A 392 -2.79 18.82 -20.40
N ALA A 393 -2.22 19.97 -20.69
CA ALA A 393 -2.54 21.26 -20.08
C ALA A 393 -3.27 22.22 -21.03
N ALA A 394 -3.88 21.72 -22.10
CA ALA A 394 -4.68 22.55 -23.00
C ALA A 394 -5.81 23.25 -22.23
N GLY A 395 -5.88 24.60 -22.33
CA GLY A 395 -6.83 25.39 -21.56
C GLY A 395 -6.56 25.38 -20.05
N LEU A 396 -5.28 25.33 -19.62
CA LEU A 396 -4.88 25.36 -18.22
C LEU A 396 -5.58 26.51 -17.47
N THR A 397 -6.23 26.18 -16.38
CA THR A 397 -7.05 27.11 -15.60
C THR A 397 -7.14 26.67 -14.14
N THR A 398 -7.90 27.38 -13.34
CA THR A 398 -8.25 26.99 -11.98
C THR A 398 -9.76 26.85 -11.83
N ARG A 399 -10.23 25.90 -11.01
CA ARG A 399 -11.67 25.62 -10.85
C ARG A 399 -12.46 26.74 -10.21
N ASP A 400 -11.81 27.66 -9.47
CA ASP A 400 -12.43 28.77 -8.74
C ASP A 400 -12.09 30.15 -9.31
N GLY A 401 -11.36 30.21 -10.43
CA GLY A 401 -10.95 31.44 -11.10
C GLY A 401 -9.90 32.25 -10.34
N LYS A 402 -9.37 31.75 -9.21
CA LYS A 402 -8.30 32.39 -8.45
C LYS A 402 -6.91 31.99 -9.00
N ALA A 403 -5.86 32.60 -8.45
CA ALA A 403 -4.50 32.18 -8.74
C ALA A 403 -4.29 30.69 -8.36
N PRO A 404 -3.42 29.95 -9.09
CA PRO A 404 -3.07 28.60 -8.69
C PRO A 404 -2.53 28.55 -7.27
N ASP A 405 -2.99 27.59 -6.48
CA ASP A 405 -2.60 27.41 -5.08
C ASP A 405 -1.71 26.18 -4.86
N TRP A 406 -1.30 25.93 -3.62
CA TRP A 406 -0.48 24.78 -3.20
C TRP A 406 0.90 24.65 -3.87
N PHE A 407 1.44 25.73 -4.43
CA PHE A 407 2.83 25.76 -4.89
C PHE A 407 3.77 26.21 -3.76
N GLU A 408 4.91 25.56 -3.66
CA GLU A 408 6.01 25.95 -2.79
C GLU A 408 7.33 25.85 -3.56
N VAL A 409 8.28 26.73 -3.26
CA VAL A 409 9.60 26.76 -3.85
C VAL A 409 10.68 26.77 -2.78
N ALA A 410 11.85 26.20 -3.10
CA ALA A 410 13.02 26.24 -2.24
C ALA A 410 14.24 26.77 -2.99
N GLY A 411 15.08 27.55 -2.29
CA GLY A 411 16.43 27.93 -2.71
C GLY A 411 17.47 26.88 -2.32
N LYS A 412 18.75 27.13 -2.61
CA LYS A 412 19.86 26.23 -2.25
C LYS A 412 20.02 26.01 -0.74
N GLU A 413 19.59 26.99 0.06
CA GLU A 413 19.64 26.92 1.53
C GLU A 413 18.59 25.96 2.10
N GLY A 414 17.71 25.41 1.26
CA GLY A 414 16.63 24.51 1.65
C GLY A 414 15.42 25.23 2.23
N GLY A 415 14.44 24.45 2.71
CA GLY A 415 13.20 24.98 3.28
C GLY A 415 12.22 25.48 2.23
N PHE A 416 11.22 24.65 1.90
CA PHE A 416 10.15 25.07 0.99
C PHE A 416 9.31 26.18 1.59
N LYS A 417 9.11 27.24 0.81
CA LYS A 417 8.29 28.41 1.13
C LYS A 417 7.12 28.50 0.18
N LYS A 418 6.01 28.99 0.69
CA LYS A 418 4.81 29.24 -0.12
C LYS A 418 5.16 30.12 -1.32
N ALA A 419 4.71 29.73 -2.50
CA ALA A 419 4.95 30.46 -3.73
C ALA A 419 3.66 31.13 -4.24
N GLU A 420 3.83 32.31 -4.81
CA GLU A 420 2.84 32.91 -5.71
C GLU A 420 2.92 32.22 -7.05
N ALA A 421 1.77 31.94 -7.64
CA ALA A 421 1.67 31.21 -8.90
C ALA A 421 0.79 31.95 -9.92
N LYS A 422 1.20 31.96 -11.17
CA LYS A 422 0.45 32.58 -12.28
C LYS A 422 0.48 31.69 -13.53
N ILE A 423 -0.66 31.44 -14.14
CA ILE A 423 -0.74 30.68 -15.39
C ILE A 423 -0.13 31.50 -16.55
N ASP A 424 0.67 30.83 -17.36
CA ASP A 424 1.30 31.34 -18.58
C ASP A 424 1.18 30.27 -19.69
N GLY A 425 0.09 30.32 -20.45
CA GLY A 425 -0.22 29.32 -21.47
C GLY A 425 -0.44 27.91 -20.85
N GLN A 426 0.42 26.96 -21.18
CA GLN A 426 0.42 25.60 -20.63
C GLN A 426 1.43 25.44 -19.47
N ALA A 427 1.86 26.54 -18.88
CA ALA A 427 2.81 26.56 -17.78
C ALA A 427 2.27 27.38 -16.60
N VAL A 428 2.93 27.25 -15.47
CA VAL A 428 2.72 28.08 -14.28
C VAL A 428 4.06 28.70 -13.89
N ILE A 429 4.09 30.03 -13.80
CA ILE A 429 5.23 30.77 -13.24
C ILE A 429 5.06 30.83 -11.74
N VAL A 430 6.07 30.39 -10.99
CA VAL A 430 6.07 30.39 -9.52
C VAL A 430 7.25 31.20 -8.97
N GLN A 431 7.00 31.94 -7.90
CA GLN A 431 7.98 32.76 -7.20
C GLN A 431 7.64 32.88 -5.71
N SER A 432 8.61 33.24 -4.89
CA SER A 432 8.37 33.57 -3.49
C SER A 432 9.25 34.78 -3.09
N GLY A 433 8.67 35.72 -2.37
CA GLY A 433 9.44 36.86 -1.81
C GLY A 433 10.50 36.43 -0.78
N GLU A 434 10.36 35.22 -0.23
CA GLU A 434 11.28 34.64 0.74
C GLU A 434 12.43 33.84 0.08
N VAL A 435 12.36 33.58 -1.24
CA VAL A 435 13.34 32.77 -1.98
C VAL A 435 13.79 33.53 -3.25
N ALA A 436 14.88 34.22 -3.17
CA ALA A 436 15.39 35.04 -4.27
C ALA A 436 15.81 34.20 -5.49
N GLU A 437 16.41 33.04 -5.26
CA GLU A 437 16.86 32.12 -6.31
C GLU A 437 16.31 30.72 -6.10
N PRO A 438 15.07 30.44 -6.54
CA PRO A 438 14.48 29.12 -6.40
C PRO A 438 15.19 28.10 -7.29
N VAL A 439 15.45 26.90 -6.75
CA VAL A 439 16.07 25.77 -7.44
C VAL A 439 15.20 24.54 -7.45
N ALA A 440 14.18 24.49 -6.59
CA ALA A 440 13.20 23.40 -6.51
C ALA A 440 11.78 23.92 -6.34
N VAL A 441 10.82 23.14 -6.79
CA VAL A 441 9.40 23.39 -6.66
C VAL A 441 8.69 22.10 -6.21
N ARG A 442 7.65 22.25 -5.39
CA ARG A 442 6.69 21.18 -5.11
C ARG A 442 5.26 21.72 -5.21
N PHE A 443 4.35 20.86 -5.63
CA PHE A 443 2.93 21.18 -5.80
C PHE A 443 2.07 20.17 -5.09
N ALA A 444 1.07 20.64 -4.35
CA ALA A 444 0.14 19.83 -3.55
C ALA A 444 0.87 18.87 -2.58
N TRP A 445 1.98 19.31 -1.97
CA TRP A 445 2.84 18.47 -1.15
C TRP A 445 2.40 18.45 0.33
N HIS A 446 1.12 18.13 0.54
CA HIS A 446 0.53 18.05 1.87
C HIS A 446 -0.68 17.11 1.87
N LYS A 447 -0.85 16.30 2.90
CA LYS A 447 -1.95 15.31 3.02
C LYS A 447 -3.37 15.89 2.91
N LEU A 448 -3.53 17.18 3.10
CA LEU A 448 -4.81 17.90 2.99
C LEU A 448 -4.89 18.76 1.71
N ALA A 449 -3.96 18.59 0.77
CA ALA A 449 -3.93 19.42 -0.42
C ALA A 449 -5.12 19.15 -1.33
N THR A 450 -5.92 20.17 -1.59
CA THR A 450 -7.03 20.18 -2.53
C THR A 450 -6.84 21.29 -3.57
N PRO A 451 -5.80 21.15 -4.43
CA PRO A 451 -5.40 22.23 -5.33
C PRO A 451 -6.48 22.58 -6.34
N ASN A 452 -6.48 23.86 -6.77
CA ASN A 452 -7.46 24.37 -7.73
C ASN A 452 -7.04 24.23 -9.20
N LEU A 453 -5.78 23.87 -9.49
CA LEU A 453 -5.24 23.78 -10.85
C LEU A 453 -5.84 22.63 -11.65
N MET A 454 -6.35 22.92 -12.85
CA MET A 454 -6.93 21.94 -13.77
C MET A 454 -6.70 22.35 -15.23
N ASN A 455 -6.93 21.43 -16.16
CA ASN A 455 -6.98 21.77 -17.58
C ASN A 455 -8.38 22.20 -18.04
N GLY A 456 -8.50 22.59 -19.31
CA GLY A 456 -9.78 23.04 -19.92
C GLY A 456 -10.87 21.96 -19.96
N ALA A 457 -10.54 20.68 -19.74
CA ALA A 457 -11.50 19.60 -19.60
C ALA A 457 -11.99 19.38 -18.16
N GLY A 458 -11.54 20.19 -17.19
CA GLY A 458 -11.91 20.10 -15.79
C GLY A 458 -11.20 18.97 -15.03
N LEU A 459 -10.09 18.44 -15.55
CA LEU A 459 -9.33 17.39 -14.89
C LEU A 459 -8.19 18.01 -14.04
N PRO A 460 -8.07 17.63 -12.74
CA PRO A 460 -7.13 18.24 -11.82
C PRO A 460 -5.68 17.83 -12.07
N ALA A 461 -4.74 18.70 -11.69
CA ALA A 461 -3.31 18.40 -11.71
C ALA A 461 -2.92 17.47 -10.55
N ALA A 462 -2.05 16.51 -10.84
CA ALA A 462 -1.46 15.62 -9.83
C ALA A 462 -0.37 16.34 -9.04
N ALA A 463 -0.13 15.88 -7.79
CA ALA A 463 0.99 16.34 -6.97
C ALA A 463 2.33 15.94 -7.61
N PHE A 464 3.35 16.79 -7.44
CA PHE A 464 4.70 16.52 -7.92
C PHE A 464 5.77 17.33 -7.17
N ARG A 465 7.02 16.89 -7.32
CA ARG A 465 8.24 17.64 -6.96
C ARG A 465 9.17 17.69 -8.16
N ALA A 466 9.94 18.79 -8.28
CA ALA A 466 10.90 18.94 -9.38
C ALA A 466 12.02 19.92 -9.02
N GLY A 467 13.14 19.84 -9.77
CA GLY A 467 14.33 20.65 -9.57
C GLY A 467 15.38 19.96 -8.71
N ASP A 468 16.16 20.72 -8.00
CA ASP A 468 17.18 20.20 -7.09
C ASP A 468 16.55 19.78 -5.75
N LEU A 469 16.13 18.53 -5.67
CA LEU A 469 15.49 18.00 -4.47
C LEU A 469 16.48 17.68 -3.33
N SER A 470 17.80 17.85 -3.53
CA SER A 470 18.76 17.76 -2.43
C SER A 470 18.51 18.84 -1.37
N VAL A 471 17.84 19.93 -1.75
CA VAL A 471 17.40 20.99 -0.83
C VAL A 471 16.39 20.51 0.24
N GLU A 472 15.67 19.41 0.01
CA GLU A 472 14.83 18.81 1.05
C GLU A 472 15.68 18.20 2.17
N GLN A 473 16.82 17.63 1.81
CA GLN A 473 17.82 17.15 2.78
C GLN A 473 18.49 18.32 3.48
N THR A 474 18.73 19.45 2.78
CA THR A 474 19.29 20.67 3.33
C THR A 474 18.30 21.39 4.25
N ALA A 475 17.00 21.37 3.95
CA ALA A 475 15.96 21.96 4.81
C ALA A 475 15.72 21.15 6.11
N ALA A 476 15.85 19.83 6.03
CA ALA A 476 15.96 19.00 7.24
C ALA A 476 17.26 19.28 8.01
N ALA A 477 18.27 19.86 7.35
CA ALA A 477 19.59 20.22 7.88
C ALA A 477 19.70 21.68 8.36
N THR A 478 18.74 22.58 8.04
CA THR A 478 18.69 23.96 8.57
C THR A 478 18.07 24.06 9.97
N GLU A 479 17.40 23.04 10.50
CA GLU A 479 17.57 22.69 11.89
C GLU A 479 19.01 22.17 12.00
N GLU A 480 19.96 22.95 12.57
CA GLU A 480 21.39 22.68 12.68
C GLU A 480 21.67 21.18 12.73
N THR A 481 21.93 20.52 11.56
CA THR A 481 22.50 19.19 11.55
C THR A 481 23.94 19.40 11.98
N PRO A 482 24.35 19.04 13.21
CA PRO A 482 25.74 19.21 13.56
C PRO A 482 26.54 18.33 12.62
N THR A 483 27.35 18.91 11.75
CA THR A 483 28.32 18.18 10.94
C THR A 483 29.38 17.52 11.82
N SER A 484 29.37 17.85 13.11
CA SER A 484 30.20 17.24 14.15
C SER A 484 29.53 17.42 15.53
N VAL A 485 29.61 16.43 16.37
CA VAL A 485 29.27 16.56 17.79
C VAL A 485 30.34 17.45 18.44
N LYS A 486 29.93 18.61 18.94
CA LYS A 486 30.86 19.62 19.56
C LYS A 486 31.26 19.20 20.98
N LEU A 487 31.78 17.99 21.14
CA LEU A 487 32.34 17.48 22.38
C LEU A 487 33.80 17.01 22.11
N PRO A 488 34.78 17.32 22.98
CA PRO A 488 36.13 16.83 22.83
C PRO A 488 36.22 15.31 22.71
N GLU A 489 35.38 14.57 23.44
CA GLU A 489 35.31 13.12 23.44
C GLU A 489 34.78 12.53 22.12
N ALA A 490 34.08 13.31 21.34
CA ALA A 490 33.61 12.92 20.02
C ALA A 490 34.66 13.14 18.90
N ASN A 491 35.83 13.68 19.25
CA ASN A 491 36.92 13.90 18.29
C ASN A 491 37.38 12.58 17.66
N GLY A 492 37.40 12.55 16.32
CA GLY A 492 37.75 11.38 15.54
C GLY A 492 36.60 10.41 15.31
N PHE A 493 35.41 10.64 15.88
CA PHE A 493 34.20 9.90 15.53
C PHE A 493 33.58 10.47 14.25
N ARG A 494 33.00 9.58 13.45
CA ARG A 494 32.28 9.87 12.20
C ARG A 494 30.79 9.61 12.39
N ILE A 495 29.94 10.51 11.95
CA ILE A 495 28.48 10.34 12.04
C ILE A 495 28.04 9.32 11.00
N VAL A 496 27.37 8.25 11.47
CA VAL A 496 26.76 7.22 10.64
C VAL A 496 25.28 7.48 10.46
N TYR A 497 24.57 7.67 11.58
CA TYR A 497 23.13 7.90 11.56
C TYR A 497 22.76 9.11 12.41
N GLN A 498 21.70 9.78 12.01
CA GLN A 498 21.02 10.75 12.83
C GLN A 498 19.52 10.58 12.73
N LEU A 499 18.83 10.56 13.87
CA LEU A 499 17.41 10.33 14.01
C LEU A 499 16.78 11.43 14.84
N ASN A 500 15.75 12.10 14.34
CA ASN A 500 14.84 12.85 15.18
C ASN A 500 13.82 11.88 15.77
N ILE A 501 13.86 11.66 17.09
CA ILE A 501 12.94 10.77 17.79
C ILE A 501 11.55 11.44 17.73
N PRO A 502 10.56 10.84 17.05
CA PRO A 502 9.23 11.43 16.95
C PRO A 502 8.55 11.48 18.31
N GLU A 503 7.66 12.45 18.50
CA GLU A 503 6.86 12.57 19.71
C GLU A 503 5.98 11.34 19.92
N THR A 504 5.45 10.81 18.82
CA THR A 504 4.73 9.54 18.79
C THR A 504 5.36 8.63 17.75
N ALA A 505 5.66 7.39 18.10
CA ALA A 505 6.27 6.46 17.16
C ALA A 505 5.79 5.03 17.38
N ALA A 506 5.73 4.27 16.30
CA ALA A 506 5.48 2.83 16.29
C ALA A 506 6.70 2.10 15.72
N TYR A 507 7.80 2.08 16.45
CA TYR A 507 9.05 1.44 16.01
C TYR A 507 8.91 -0.06 15.73
N ALA A 508 7.89 -0.70 16.28
CA ALA A 508 7.56 -2.08 15.98
C ALA A 508 7.11 -2.32 14.54
N THR A 509 6.55 -1.30 13.90
CA THR A 509 5.95 -1.41 12.57
C THR A 509 6.59 -0.47 11.55
N GLN A 510 7.45 0.45 12.01
CA GLN A 510 8.08 1.46 11.17
C GLN A 510 9.59 1.46 11.38
N ALA A 511 10.35 1.41 10.29
CA ALA A 511 11.78 1.65 10.33
C ALA A 511 12.06 3.08 10.84
N PRO A 512 13.12 3.30 11.68
CA PRO A 512 13.53 4.64 12.02
C PRO A 512 13.84 5.41 10.74
N LYS A 513 13.25 6.60 10.62
CA LYS A 513 13.54 7.49 9.50
C LYS A 513 14.75 8.33 9.87
N TYR A 514 15.91 7.90 9.44
CA TYR A 514 17.14 8.68 9.65
C TYR A 514 17.11 9.95 8.81
N ILE A 515 17.47 11.08 9.42
CA ILE A 515 17.71 12.36 8.73
C ILE A 515 19.13 12.38 8.13
N VAL A 516 20.05 11.58 8.68
CA VAL A 516 21.36 11.29 8.11
C VAL A 516 21.54 9.78 8.09
N ASP A 517 21.89 9.23 6.94
CA ASP A 517 22.31 7.84 6.75
C ASP A 517 23.58 7.81 5.89
N ASN A 518 24.71 7.65 6.54
CA ASN A 518 26.02 7.51 5.93
C ASN A 518 26.49 6.05 5.87
N SER A 519 25.66 5.07 6.25
CA SER A 519 26.08 3.67 6.37
C SER A 519 26.63 3.07 5.06
N ALA A 520 26.10 3.52 3.92
CA ALA A 520 26.60 3.08 2.61
C ALA A 520 27.95 3.71 2.22
N LYS A 521 28.31 4.84 2.84
CA LYS A 521 29.57 5.57 2.58
C LYS A 521 30.66 5.22 3.59
N GLU A 522 30.30 4.65 4.74
CA GLU A 522 31.21 4.31 5.82
C GLU A 522 31.84 2.94 5.54
N THR A 523 33.03 2.97 4.94
CA THR A 523 33.81 1.77 4.58
C THR A 523 35.04 1.57 5.45
N ALA A 524 35.39 2.57 6.26
CA ALA A 524 36.57 2.47 7.14
C ALA A 524 36.30 1.57 8.33
N PRO A 525 37.25 0.73 8.76
CA PRO A 525 37.14 -0.04 9.99
C PRO A 525 36.91 0.87 11.19
N PHE A 526 36.15 0.37 12.16
CA PHE A 526 35.92 1.07 13.42
C PHE A 526 36.02 0.10 14.61
N SER A 527 36.46 0.60 15.75
CA SER A 527 36.58 -0.14 16.99
C SER A 527 35.71 0.40 18.13
N ARG A 528 35.11 1.58 17.91
CA ARG A 528 34.26 2.26 18.88
C ARG A 528 32.94 2.65 18.24
N ILE A 529 31.87 2.57 19.03
CA ILE A 529 30.53 3.09 18.69
C ILE A 529 30.14 4.11 19.76
N ALA A 530 29.52 5.21 19.37
CA ALA A 530 28.98 6.18 20.31
C ALA A 530 27.55 6.58 19.95
N PHE A 531 26.77 6.85 20.98
CA PHE A 531 25.41 7.37 20.88
C PHE A 531 25.37 8.74 21.57
N TYR A 532 24.86 9.74 20.87
CA TYR A 532 24.75 11.09 21.38
C TYR A 532 23.29 11.52 21.30
N LEU A 533 22.63 11.66 22.45
CA LEU A 533 21.26 12.12 22.59
C LEU A 533 21.23 13.59 22.99
N GLU A 534 20.52 14.38 22.21
CA GLU A 534 20.25 15.80 22.47
C GLU A 534 18.75 15.99 22.72
N LEU A 535 18.42 16.66 23.80
CA LEU A 535 17.06 17.02 24.15
C LEU A 535 16.98 18.53 24.43
N GLU A 536 15.95 19.21 23.91
CA GLU A 536 15.65 20.60 24.27
C GLU A 536 14.21 20.67 24.77
N LYS A 537 14.04 21.18 25.98
CA LYS A 537 12.70 21.38 26.57
C LYS A 537 12.02 22.58 25.96
N LYS A 538 10.69 22.69 26.10
CA LYS A 538 9.90 23.83 25.65
C LYS A 538 10.31 25.16 26.27
N ASP A 539 10.98 25.15 27.41
CA ASP A 539 11.55 26.34 28.06
C ASP A 539 12.96 26.73 27.55
N GLY A 540 13.46 26.02 26.52
CA GLY A 540 14.77 26.23 25.94
C GLY A 540 15.93 25.52 26.67
N THR A 541 15.67 24.77 27.75
CA THR A 541 16.70 24.04 28.47
C THR A 541 17.27 22.93 27.62
N LYS A 542 18.56 22.98 27.31
CA LYS A 542 19.29 21.98 26.51
C LYS A 542 19.95 20.93 27.38
N GLN A 543 19.71 19.68 27.06
CA GLN A 543 20.26 18.52 27.73
C GLN A 543 20.96 17.62 26.73
N TYR A 544 22.08 16.99 27.11
CA TYR A 544 22.71 15.97 26.27
C TYR A 544 23.29 14.83 27.09
N ALA A 545 23.41 13.66 26.46
CA ALA A 545 24.25 12.56 26.91
C ALA A 545 25.03 11.98 25.74
N PHE A 546 26.33 11.76 25.95
CA PHE A 546 27.23 11.06 25.04
C PHE A 546 27.68 9.78 25.73
N ALA A 547 27.50 8.64 25.08
CA ALA A 547 27.91 7.33 25.55
C ALA A 547 28.72 6.61 24.48
N ALA A 548 30.01 6.48 24.65
CA ALA A 548 30.90 5.76 23.74
C ALA A 548 31.37 4.44 24.38
N MET A 549 31.50 3.39 23.59
CA MET A 549 31.86 2.04 24.02
C MET A 549 32.65 1.31 22.94
N ASP A 550 33.27 0.19 23.27
CA ASP A 550 33.83 -0.69 22.25
C ASP A 550 32.76 -1.18 21.29
N ALA A 551 33.13 -1.32 20.04
CA ALA A 551 32.19 -1.72 19.00
C ALA A 551 31.69 -3.15 19.22
N PHE A 552 30.40 -3.30 19.35
CA PHE A 552 29.72 -4.58 19.47
C PHE A 552 29.42 -5.23 18.10
N THR A 553 29.75 -4.57 17.02
CA THR A 553 29.62 -5.06 15.64
C THR A 553 30.68 -4.41 14.76
N THR A 554 31.08 -5.12 13.72
CA THR A 554 31.93 -4.57 12.63
C THR A 554 31.12 -4.15 11.43
N ASP A 555 29.82 -4.46 11.41
CA ASP A 555 28.87 -4.06 10.37
C ASP A 555 28.22 -2.74 10.76
N VAL A 556 28.60 -1.66 10.08
CA VAL A 556 28.09 -0.32 10.34
C VAL A 556 26.56 -0.22 10.27
N LYS A 557 25.90 -1.05 9.44
CA LYS A 557 24.44 -1.09 9.32
C LYS A 557 23.75 -1.60 10.60
N LYS A 558 24.48 -2.33 11.43
CA LYS A 558 23.99 -2.83 12.73
C LYS A 558 24.29 -1.89 13.90
N ALA A 559 25.03 -0.80 13.65
CA ALA A 559 25.30 0.21 14.69
C ALA A 559 24.08 1.13 14.93
N GLY A 560 23.13 1.20 14.00
CA GLY A 560 21.92 2.00 14.10
C GLY A 560 20.89 1.44 15.07
N VAL A 561 19.76 2.13 15.22
CA VAL A 561 18.62 1.68 16.02
C VAL A 561 17.96 0.49 15.29
N PRO A 562 17.86 -0.70 15.91
CA PRO A 562 17.23 -1.86 15.28
C PRO A 562 15.74 -1.61 15.03
N VAL A 563 15.22 -2.18 13.96
CA VAL A 563 13.79 -2.19 13.64
C VAL A 563 13.21 -3.57 13.85
N ASN A 564 11.92 -3.63 14.12
CA ASN A 564 11.23 -4.89 14.36
C ASN A 564 11.34 -5.87 13.18
N ALA A 565 11.35 -5.37 11.94
CA ALA A 565 11.53 -6.18 10.74
C ALA A 565 12.85 -6.96 10.72
N SER A 566 13.89 -6.51 11.46
CA SER A 566 15.16 -7.20 11.56
C SER A 566 15.15 -8.33 12.61
N GLY A 567 14.11 -8.45 13.43
CA GLY A 567 14.01 -9.45 14.54
C GLY A 567 15.11 -9.35 15.59
N ALA A 568 15.95 -8.32 15.52
CA ALA A 568 17.15 -8.20 16.32
C ALA A 568 16.81 -7.60 17.69
N ARG A 569 16.59 -8.47 18.66
CA ARG A 569 16.86 -8.13 20.06
C ARG A 569 18.36 -8.05 20.23
N PHE A 570 18.79 -7.02 20.92
CA PHE A 570 20.19 -6.86 21.21
C PHE A 570 20.34 -6.40 22.65
N MET A 571 21.00 -7.23 23.46
CA MET A 571 21.37 -6.89 24.80
C MET A 571 22.81 -7.33 24.98
N GLN A 572 23.70 -6.39 25.31
CA GLN A 572 25.12 -6.71 25.43
C GLN A 572 25.78 -5.90 26.55
N LYS A 573 26.65 -6.57 27.29
CA LYS A 573 27.59 -5.91 28.19
C LYS A 573 28.52 -5.02 27.35
N ILE A 574 28.75 -3.80 27.83
CA ILE A 574 29.63 -2.85 27.19
C ILE A 574 30.99 -2.80 27.95
N SER A 575 32.06 -2.66 27.16
CA SER A 575 33.42 -2.41 27.66
C SER A 575 33.85 -1.00 27.27
N ASN A 576 34.75 -0.45 28.04
CA ASN A 576 35.34 0.88 27.84
C ASN A 576 34.30 1.98 27.68
N LEU A 577 33.25 1.97 28.54
CA LEU A 577 32.18 2.97 28.50
C LEU A 577 32.71 4.35 28.92
N THR A 578 32.54 5.31 28.04
CA THR A 578 32.79 6.74 28.28
C THR A 578 31.50 7.50 28.28
N VAL A 579 31.14 8.17 29.38
CA VAL A 579 29.90 8.95 29.53
C VAL A 579 30.25 10.42 29.75
N ARG A 580 29.54 11.31 28.99
CA ARG A 580 29.49 12.75 29.24
C ARG A 580 28.04 13.24 29.13
N SER A 581 27.68 14.14 30.05
CA SER A 581 26.36 14.74 30.08
C SER A 581 26.41 16.09 30.79
N ASN A 582 25.50 16.98 30.43
CA ASN A 582 25.26 18.22 31.18
C ASN A 582 24.06 18.09 32.12
N VAL A 583 23.43 16.93 32.21
CA VAL A 583 22.32 16.71 33.12
C VAL A 583 22.83 16.44 34.52
N PRO A 584 22.41 17.22 35.54
CA PRO A 584 22.78 16.99 36.90
C PRO A 584 22.44 15.59 37.37
N GLY A 585 23.39 14.91 38.02
CA GLY A 585 23.21 13.54 38.52
C GLY A 585 23.61 12.44 37.56
N VAL A 586 23.95 12.76 36.30
CA VAL A 586 24.55 11.79 35.38
C VAL A 586 26.07 11.75 35.61
N ALA A 587 26.54 10.64 36.19
CA ALA A 587 27.96 10.49 36.54
C ALA A 587 28.82 10.32 35.28
N PRO A 588 29.82 11.20 35.03
CA PRO A 588 30.75 11.00 33.94
C PRO A 588 31.68 9.82 34.24
N CYS A 589 32.03 9.05 33.22
CA CYS A 589 33.06 8.02 33.34
C CYS A 589 33.92 7.97 32.08
N THR A 590 35.10 7.37 32.19
CA THR A 590 36.00 7.12 31.06
C THR A 590 36.49 5.69 31.17
N ASP A 591 36.40 4.94 30.05
CA ASP A 591 36.86 3.56 29.91
C ASP A 591 36.42 2.65 31.07
N SER A 592 35.13 2.76 31.44
CA SER A 592 34.55 1.96 32.53
C SER A 592 34.00 0.65 31.98
N ASP A 593 34.40 -0.46 32.65
CA ASP A 593 33.74 -1.75 32.46
C ASP A 593 32.59 -1.90 33.44
N GLY A 594 31.43 -2.21 32.97
CA GLY A 594 30.24 -2.41 33.81
C GLY A 594 29.06 -1.55 33.38
N GLY A 595 28.58 -1.83 32.21
CA GLY A 595 27.35 -1.28 31.63
C GLY A 595 26.78 -2.24 30.61
N ASN A 596 25.63 -1.89 30.08
CA ASN A 596 25.01 -2.60 28.97
C ASN A 596 24.32 -1.62 28.03
N ILE A 597 24.14 -2.07 26.82
CA ILE A 597 23.23 -1.47 25.82
C ILE A 597 22.12 -2.47 25.53
N GLU A 598 20.92 -1.96 25.41
CA GLU A 598 19.73 -2.74 25.10
C GLU A 598 18.98 -2.14 23.92
N PHE A 599 18.51 -3.02 23.04
CA PHE A 599 17.57 -2.71 21.99
C PHE A 599 16.42 -3.72 22.02
N TRP A 600 15.20 -3.23 22.15
CA TRP A 600 13.97 -4.03 22.19
C TRP A 600 13.04 -3.66 21.05
N PRO A 601 13.31 -4.10 19.81
CA PRO A 601 12.40 -3.82 18.72
C PRO A 601 11.20 -4.75 18.80
N GLY A 602 10.06 -4.23 19.17
CA GLY A 602 8.78 -4.83 18.85
C GLY A 602 8.13 -5.78 19.81
N ASN A 603 8.78 -6.34 20.78
CA ASN A 603 8.09 -7.19 21.76
C ASN A 603 8.89 -7.39 23.04
N TYR A 604 8.27 -7.04 24.11
CA TYR A 604 8.77 -7.23 25.46
C TYR A 604 8.41 -8.65 25.91
N THR A 605 9.18 -9.65 25.53
CA THR A 605 8.88 -11.03 25.92
C THR A 605 9.97 -11.65 26.77
N PRO A 606 9.64 -12.07 27.99
CA PRO A 606 10.59 -12.64 28.96
C PRO A 606 11.25 -13.98 28.62
N PRO A 607 10.72 -14.88 27.77
CA PRO A 607 11.27 -16.24 27.78
C PRO A 607 12.68 -16.38 27.22
N ASN A 608 13.27 -15.31 26.69
CA ASN A 608 14.63 -15.35 26.13
C ASN A 608 15.52 -14.25 26.72
N GLN A 609 15.42 -13.99 28.00
CA GLN A 609 16.37 -13.15 28.70
C GLN A 609 17.77 -13.72 28.46
N GLN A 610 18.57 -13.02 27.70
CA GLN A 610 20.00 -13.28 27.73
C GLN A 610 20.48 -12.75 29.10
N ASN A 611 20.85 -13.66 29.98
CA ASN A 611 21.55 -13.30 31.19
C ASN A 611 22.82 -12.58 30.76
N ILE A 612 22.85 -11.27 30.96
CA ILE A 612 24.11 -10.54 30.86
C ILE A 612 24.83 -10.81 32.20
N PRO A 613 25.97 -11.51 32.19
CA PRO A 613 26.72 -11.76 33.43
C PRO A 613 27.02 -10.44 34.13
N GLU A 614 26.86 -10.40 35.48
CA GLU A 614 27.14 -9.26 36.35
C GLU A 614 26.06 -8.15 36.32
N ALA A 615 25.02 -8.20 35.47
CA ALA A 615 23.91 -7.29 35.56
C ALA A 615 22.98 -7.64 36.73
N ASP A 616 22.49 -6.63 37.43
CA ASP A 616 21.43 -6.81 38.43
C ASP A 616 20.05 -6.72 37.72
N PRO A 617 19.36 -7.85 37.49
CA PRO A 617 18.11 -7.85 36.72
C PRO A 617 16.96 -7.09 37.38
N LYS A 618 17.11 -6.73 38.68
CA LYS A 618 16.10 -5.91 39.38
C LYS A 618 16.30 -4.41 39.20
N LYS A 619 17.45 -4.00 38.67
CA LYS A 619 17.83 -2.58 38.56
C LYS A 619 17.92 -2.08 37.11
N PHE A 620 18.07 -2.96 36.16
CA PHE A 620 18.36 -2.64 34.75
C PHE A 620 17.46 -3.45 33.81
N ASP A 621 16.18 -3.43 34.01
CA ASP A 621 15.14 -3.97 33.13
C ASP A 621 15.30 -5.44 32.63
N PHE A 622 16.16 -6.22 33.27
CA PHE A 622 16.39 -7.62 32.91
C PHE A 622 15.35 -8.60 33.44
N GLY A 623 14.33 -8.10 34.09
CA GLY A 623 13.36 -8.92 34.81
C GLY A 623 11.92 -8.51 34.59
N ASP A 624 11.66 -7.58 33.75
CA ASP A 624 10.28 -7.17 33.45
C ASP A 624 9.51 -8.35 32.89
N SER A 625 8.54 -8.78 33.67
CA SER A 625 7.52 -9.74 33.24
C SER A 625 6.59 -9.08 32.25
N GLY A 626 7.02 -8.97 31.00
CA GLY A 626 6.23 -8.39 29.93
C GLY A 626 4.99 -9.20 29.66
N ASN A 627 3.97 -8.50 29.26
CA ASN A 627 2.74 -9.10 28.77
C ASN A 627 2.97 -9.52 27.31
N ASP A 628 3.09 -10.81 27.05
CA ASP A 628 3.36 -11.42 25.74
C ASP A 628 2.41 -11.03 24.59
N LYS A 629 1.41 -10.21 24.88
CA LYS A 629 0.28 -9.94 23.98
C LYS A 629 0.27 -8.54 23.37
N VAL A 630 1.21 -7.68 23.68
CA VAL A 630 1.21 -6.30 23.17
C VAL A 630 2.31 -6.14 22.11
N PRO A 631 1.99 -6.16 20.81
CA PRO A 631 2.96 -5.84 19.77
C PRO A 631 3.24 -4.34 19.81
N GLY A 632 4.50 -3.93 19.69
CA GLY A 632 4.80 -2.55 19.40
C GLY A 632 5.78 -1.82 20.29
N TYR A 633 6.76 -2.53 20.84
CA TYR A 633 7.86 -1.90 21.57
C TYR A 633 9.04 -1.57 20.66
N GLY A 634 9.54 -0.33 20.76
CA GLY A 634 10.90 0.02 20.38
C GLY A 634 11.53 0.71 21.57
N CYS A 635 12.59 0.13 22.11
CA CYS A 635 13.31 0.65 23.25
C CYS A 635 14.80 0.61 22.95
N MET A 636 15.49 1.69 23.33
CA MET A 636 16.94 1.73 23.41
C MET A 636 17.33 2.34 24.74
N GLN A 637 18.13 1.62 25.52
CA GLN A 637 18.69 2.11 26.77
C GLN A 637 20.18 1.81 26.86
N ILE A 638 20.94 2.71 27.48
CA ILE A 638 22.34 2.50 27.83
C ILE A 638 22.49 2.71 29.35
N HIS A 639 23.04 1.72 30.03
CA HIS A 639 23.20 1.73 31.47
C HIS A 639 24.66 1.74 31.88
N ASN A 640 24.95 2.49 32.98
CA ASN A 640 26.19 2.43 33.74
C ASN A 640 25.91 1.73 35.06
N TRP A 641 26.41 0.50 35.23
CA TRP A 641 26.12 -0.32 36.42
C TRP A 641 26.81 0.17 37.68
N LYS A 642 28.03 0.71 37.54
CA LYS A 642 28.79 1.24 38.66
C LYS A 642 28.04 2.36 39.37
N GLU A 643 27.43 3.21 38.60
CA GLU A 643 26.66 4.35 39.07
C GLU A 643 25.16 4.05 39.27
N LYS A 644 24.72 2.83 38.97
CA LYS A 644 23.31 2.40 39.01
C LYS A 644 22.42 3.34 38.26
N GLN A 645 22.79 3.65 37.02
CA GLN A 645 22.24 4.75 36.25
C GLN A 645 21.96 4.40 34.80
N THR A 646 20.82 4.84 34.31
CA THR A 646 20.57 4.99 32.88
C THR A 646 21.35 6.19 32.38
N VAL A 647 22.11 6.03 31.30
CA VAL A 647 22.84 7.14 30.68
C VAL A 647 21.91 7.90 29.74
N LEU A 648 21.24 7.16 28.88
CA LEU A 648 20.22 7.67 27.97
C LEU A 648 19.20 6.58 27.66
N ALA A 649 17.99 6.99 27.37
CA ALA A 649 16.91 6.11 26.95
C ALA A 649 15.98 6.80 25.95
N PHE A 650 15.44 6.02 25.02
CA PHE A 650 14.20 6.35 24.36
C PHE A 650 13.38 5.08 24.12
N ASN A 651 12.11 5.15 24.46
CA ASN A 651 11.19 4.03 24.40
C ASN A 651 9.88 4.43 23.77
N HIS A 652 9.23 3.47 23.16
CA HIS A 652 7.88 3.62 22.66
C HIS A 652 7.03 2.42 23.06
N TRP A 653 5.93 2.67 23.74
CA TRP A 653 4.98 1.64 24.18
C TRP A 653 3.62 1.80 23.52
N GLY A 654 3.12 0.71 22.98
CA GLY A 654 1.78 0.60 22.44
C GLY A 654 1.75 0.31 20.93
N GLY A 655 1.00 -0.70 20.57
CA GLY A 655 0.89 -1.28 19.22
C GLY A 655 0.31 -0.37 18.14
N THR A 656 0.07 0.89 18.46
CA THR A 656 -0.39 1.90 17.53
C THR A 656 0.30 3.22 17.80
N THR A 657 -0.18 4.31 17.77
CA THR A 657 0.43 5.61 17.99
C THR A 657 0.32 6.00 19.46
N GLY A 658 1.43 6.04 20.16
CA GLY A 658 1.50 6.53 21.55
C GLY A 658 2.68 7.47 21.75
N PRO A 659 2.66 8.34 22.80
CA PRO A 659 3.79 9.18 23.12
C PRO A 659 5.04 8.33 23.43
N SER A 660 6.20 8.80 22.95
CA SER A 660 7.50 8.18 23.27
C SER A 660 8.00 8.63 24.65
N ASP A 661 8.83 7.80 25.27
CA ASP A 661 9.62 8.18 26.42
C ASP A 661 11.02 8.58 25.93
N VAL A 662 11.55 9.68 26.43
CA VAL A 662 12.93 10.09 26.17
C VAL A 662 13.56 10.62 27.44
N GLY A 663 14.82 10.28 27.68
CA GLY A 663 15.47 10.75 28.88
C GLY A 663 16.98 10.56 28.95
N ILE A 664 17.59 11.33 29.85
CA ILE A 664 18.99 11.31 30.21
C ILE A 664 19.06 11.23 31.71
N GLY A 665 19.81 10.24 32.20
CA GLY A 665 19.81 9.90 33.64
C GLY A 665 18.69 8.92 34.00
N ASN A 666 18.48 8.67 35.28
CA ASN A 666 17.39 7.82 35.73
C ASN A 666 16.01 8.44 35.44
N ALA A 667 15.00 7.59 35.35
CA ALA A 667 13.61 8.04 35.22
C ALA A 667 13.18 8.98 36.36
N PRO A 668 12.14 9.81 36.23
CA PRO A 668 11.73 10.80 37.23
C PRO A 668 11.51 10.23 38.65
N GLN A 669 11.19 8.93 38.76
CA GLN A 669 11.02 8.23 40.03
C GLN A 669 12.34 7.77 40.64
N GLY A 670 13.50 8.10 40.05
CA GLY A 670 14.84 7.65 40.48
C GLY A 670 15.19 6.23 40.06
N MET A 671 14.32 5.58 39.27
CA MET A 671 14.57 4.25 38.74
C MET A 671 15.54 4.32 37.57
N PRO A 672 16.46 3.35 37.41
CA PRO A 672 17.34 3.29 36.23
C PRO A 672 16.62 2.81 34.96
N ASP A 673 15.34 2.54 35.03
CA ASP A 673 14.51 2.10 33.89
C ASP A 673 13.57 3.21 33.42
N TRP A 674 13.55 3.46 32.12
CA TRP A 674 12.66 4.42 31.47
C TRP A 674 11.47 3.69 30.84
N THR A 675 10.48 3.35 31.67
CA THR A 675 9.23 2.78 31.20
C THR A 675 8.06 3.75 31.42
N PHE A 676 7.31 4.02 30.36
CA PHE A 676 5.98 4.64 30.36
C PHE A 676 5.86 6.07 30.89
N SER A 677 6.89 6.87 30.83
CA SER A 677 6.80 8.30 31.23
C SER A 677 6.05 9.15 30.21
N LYS A 678 5.99 8.75 28.95
CA LYS A 678 5.22 9.40 27.87
C LYS A 678 5.53 10.89 27.70
N ASN A 679 6.78 11.28 27.88
CA ASN A 679 7.22 12.66 28.08
C ASN A 679 7.84 13.28 26.82
N ALA A 680 7.84 12.61 25.67
CA ALA A 680 8.46 13.14 24.46
C ALA A 680 7.87 14.49 24.02
N ALA A 681 6.58 14.72 24.30
CA ALA A 681 5.91 15.98 24.04
C ALA A 681 6.46 17.17 24.84
N ASP A 682 7.23 16.95 25.92
CA ASP A 682 7.82 18.01 26.73
C ASP A 682 9.06 18.63 26.06
N TYR A 683 9.55 18.00 25.02
CA TYR A 683 10.78 18.41 24.32
C TYR A 683 10.47 18.88 22.89
N THR A 684 11.10 19.99 22.48
CA THR A 684 11.07 20.51 21.11
C THR A 684 12.14 19.87 20.23
N VAL A 685 13.30 19.49 20.81
CA VAL A 685 14.36 18.73 20.15
C VAL A 685 14.53 17.39 20.83
N ARG A 686 14.58 16.30 20.06
CA ARG A 686 14.80 14.91 20.46
C ARG A 686 15.65 14.24 19.39
N ARG A 687 16.98 14.44 19.45
CA ARG A 687 17.88 14.00 18.40
C ARG A 687 18.88 12.95 18.91
N LEU A 688 18.91 11.81 18.25
CA LEU A 688 19.92 10.78 18.47
C LEU A 688 20.90 10.75 17.31
N THR A 689 22.19 10.85 17.61
CA THR A 689 23.28 10.70 16.63
C THR A 689 24.08 9.44 16.96
N VAL A 690 24.28 8.57 15.99
CA VAL A 690 25.13 7.36 16.08
C VAL A 690 26.44 7.63 15.37
N LEU A 691 27.54 7.37 16.07
CA LEU A 691 28.88 7.64 15.59
C LEU A 691 29.77 6.40 15.70
N VAL A 692 30.78 6.29 14.82
CA VAL A 692 31.81 5.24 14.85
C VAL A 692 33.22 5.84 14.77
N LYS A 693 34.20 5.17 15.40
CA LYS A 693 35.59 5.58 15.39
C LYS A 693 36.52 4.38 15.23
#